data_688a95c88f6ac4ad2be0a80f128365e2
#
_entry.id   688a95c88f6ac4ad2be0a80f128365e2
#
_cell.length_a   1.000
_cell.length_b   1.000
_cell.length_c   1.000
_cell.angle_alpha   90.00
_cell.angle_beta   90.00
_cell.angle_gamma   90.00
#
_symmetry.space_group_name_H-M   'P 1'
#
loop_
_entity.id
_entity.type
_entity.pdbx_description
1 polymer ?
#
loop_
_entity_poly.entity_id
_entity_poly.type
_entity_poly.pdbx_seq_one_letter_code
_entity_poly.pdbx_strand_id
1 'polypeptide(L)'
;MKKHLIFALLAYLFIACKEPINNSSVKVSTPAELEEAIANASPGSKIVMANGVWNDLQIRFVGKGTSNNPITLKAETPGEVIIQGKSDLKFGGEHLIVDGLYFKNGYSPSFSVIEFKIDENKANNCQVTNCVIEGFNKLQRNQTDLWVLFHGRNNTLDHCYIAGKSNRGPTVRVDLDGNESIKNYHQIVNNHFGPRPPKGGASAETIQIGTSSTSMTPSHTLVANNLFEHCNGEVEIISSKANYNEFRGNVFYKSEGSLVTRHGNYCTIDGNYFIGDEDNENIGGIRIIGTGHWITNNYLLNLKGQNFRSPLAVMNGIPKSSLNRYKQVTDVVVAHNSWINCKSPLQFGVGSNLSQKDVLPASEIRSAVPIRSTVANNLIYNTIGDESPVVAHDKIEGINFKNNIINNQGTTFNTLDGLKPISFEMNSLTENIMVPSNDIQEDVFVGFEFETIDKDLFGNSRADKNAVGAVVNKDVVDSKILDKSKYGTDWYSINNTTDTKTLSMVSQNDDLASKIAEADEGSIISLEAGTYQIEKSIPIDKKITIQSKDENNKATIIYSGGAETPAFEMNPKGELTLSNLALKGEDTQYAFASLKKNMSSLYNLKVSNCEISNFDYVLKGYKLSFSEYISFVGSTLKNCENGIELSAETDDKGDYNAENVTIENCQFDNIRKNVIDYYRGGYDESTVGGTLMVSNSTFSNCGAKEDNGILLNTYGIINVDISKNTFTNNPVKLVALLWGAKNNTHSDNEIRNSGKLVVEENLKLKLMY
;
A
#
# COMPACT_ATOMS: atom_id res chain seq x y z
N MET A 1 -14.95 -65.53 -67.93
CA MET A 1 -14.82 -65.82 -66.45
C MET A 1 -14.60 -64.54 -65.75
N LYS A 2 -15.66 -64.03 -65.13
CA LYS A 2 -15.65 -62.75 -64.39
C LYS A 2 -15.54 -63.06 -62.88
N LYS A 3 -14.49 -62.55 -62.20
CA LYS A 3 -14.36 -62.63 -60.74
C LYS A 3 -14.96 -61.35 -60.16
N HIS A 4 -16.00 -61.47 -59.37
CA HIS A 4 -16.55 -60.35 -58.61
C HIS A 4 -15.78 -60.21 -57.26
N LEU A 5 -15.22 -59.06 -57.02
CA LEU A 5 -14.58 -58.71 -55.75
C LEU A 5 -15.63 -57.95 -54.90
N ILE A 6 -16.02 -58.56 -53.78
CA ILE A 6 -16.93 -57.95 -52.81
C ILE A 6 -16.07 -57.14 -51.84
N PHE A 7 -16.23 -55.83 -51.86
CA PHE A 7 -15.66 -54.90 -50.83
C PHE A 7 -16.64 -54.83 -49.63
N ALA A 8 -16.25 -55.41 -48.49
CA ALA A 8 -16.97 -55.24 -47.26
C ALA A 8 -16.54 -53.91 -46.60
N LEU A 9 -17.42 -52.91 -46.57
CA LEU A 9 -17.23 -51.65 -45.93
C LEU A 9 -17.53 -51.84 -44.44
N LEU A 10 -16.47 -51.92 -43.55
CA LEU A 10 -16.63 -51.88 -42.12
C LEU A 10 -16.83 -50.40 -41.70
N ALA A 11 -18.06 -50.00 -41.46
CA ALA A 11 -18.38 -48.74 -40.83
C ALA A 11 -18.11 -48.87 -39.32
N TYR A 12 -16.98 -48.33 -38.84
CA TYR A 12 -16.77 -48.09 -37.40
C TYR A 12 -17.67 -46.94 -36.94
N LEU A 13 -18.76 -47.32 -36.31
CA LEU A 13 -19.57 -46.38 -35.49
C LEU A 13 -18.75 -46.00 -34.27
N PHE A 14 -18.11 -44.84 -34.32
CA PHE A 14 -17.68 -44.16 -33.10
C PHE A 14 -18.93 -43.72 -32.36
N ILE A 15 -19.42 -44.51 -31.43
CA ILE A 15 -20.32 -44.09 -30.39
C ILE A 15 -19.46 -43.25 -29.43
N ALA A 16 -19.40 -41.95 -29.70
CA ALA A 16 -18.98 -41.01 -28.68
C ALA A 16 -20.03 -41.08 -27.59
N CYS A 17 -19.75 -41.76 -26.48
CA CYS A 17 -20.51 -41.59 -25.25
C CYS A 17 -20.44 -40.08 -24.89
N LYS A 18 -21.44 -39.32 -25.26
CA LYS A 18 -21.70 -38.06 -24.60
C LYS A 18 -22.08 -38.42 -23.17
N GLU A 19 -21.17 -38.21 -22.24
CA GLU A 19 -21.55 -38.20 -20.84
C GLU A 19 -22.79 -37.28 -20.68
N PRO A 20 -23.81 -37.68 -19.96
CA PRO A 20 -24.99 -36.86 -19.77
C PRO A 20 -24.57 -35.54 -19.11
N ILE A 21 -24.83 -34.42 -19.78
CA ILE A 21 -24.61 -33.09 -19.21
C ILE A 21 -25.54 -33.00 -18.00
N ASN A 22 -24.97 -33.18 -16.82
CA ASN A 22 -25.71 -33.05 -15.58
C ASN A 22 -25.84 -31.56 -15.20
N ASN A 23 -26.81 -30.85 -15.73
CA ASN A 23 -27.16 -29.47 -15.36
C ASN A 23 -27.84 -29.41 -13.97
N SER A 24 -27.53 -30.33 -13.06
CA SER A 24 -28.09 -30.36 -11.72
C SER A 24 -27.62 -29.16 -10.90
N SER A 25 -28.56 -28.39 -10.44
CA SER A 25 -28.35 -27.35 -9.44
C SER A 25 -28.73 -27.91 -8.09
N VAL A 26 -27.79 -27.95 -7.15
CA VAL A 26 -28.02 -28.45 -5.77
C VAL A 26 -27.85 -27.28 -4.83
N LYS A 27 -28.91 -26.95 -4.07
CA LYS A 27 -28.83 -25.96 -3.00
C LYS A 27 -28.39 -26.64 -1.71
N VAL A 28 -27.42 -26.06 -1.03
CA VAL A 28 -26.83 -26.53 0.23
C VAL A 28 -26.96 -25.47 1.31
N SER A 29 -27.26 -25.88 2.54
CA SER A 29 -27.54 -25.01 3.69
C SER A 29 -26.64 -25.30 4.89
N THR A 30 -25.89 -26.39 4.84
CA THR A 30 -24.96 -26.82 5.89
C THR A 30 -23.60 -27.22 5.35
N PRO A 31 -22.53 -27.15 6.17
CA PRO A 31 -21.20 -27.63 5.76
C PRO A 31 -21.18 -29.06 5.26
N ALA A 32 -21.94 -29.98 5.89
CA ALA A 32 -22.02 -31.38 5.50
C ALA A 32 -22.67 -31.56 4.12
N GLU A 33 -23.78 -30.83 3.85
CA GLU A 33 -24.38 -30.82 2.50
C GLU A 33 -23.45 -30.26 1.44
N LEU A 34 -22.67 -29.24 1.80
CA LEU A 34 -21.68 -28.65 0.89
C LEU A 34 -20.58 -29.69 0.54
N GLU A 35 -20.03 -30.38 1.53
CA GLU A 35 -19.01 -31.43 1.33
C GLU A 35 -19.56 -32.57 0.46
N GLU A 36 -20.78 -33.02 0.72
CA GLU A 36 -21.43 -34.06 -0.08
C GLU A 36 -21.69 -33.61 -1.52
N ALA A 37 -22.15 -32.37 -1.70
CA ALA A 37 -22.39 -31.81 -3.04
C ALA A 37 -21.08 -31.67 -3.85
N ILE A 38 -19.99 -31.26 -3.21
CA ILE A 38 -18.68 -31.19 -3.83
C ILE A 38 -18.19 -32.58 -4.22
N ALA A 39 -18.31 -33.58 -3.34
CA ALA A 39 -17.87 -34.95 -3.59
C ALA A 39 -18.63 -35.63 -4.77
N ASN A 40 -19.88 -35.25 -4.98
CA ASN A 40 -20.74 -35.79 -6.03
C ASN A 40 -20.78 -34.93 -7.31
N ALA A 41 -20.00 -33.84 -7.35
CA ALA A 41 -20.01 -32.91 -8.49
C ALA A 41 -19.39 -33.54 -9.76
N SER A 42 -20.05 -33.32 -10.88
CA SER A 42 -19.60 -33.70 -12.23
C SER A 42 -19.63 -32.52 -13.18
N PRO A 43 -19.03 -32.60 -14.37
CA PRO A 43 -19.02 -31.47 -15.32
C PRO A 43 -20.43 -30.89 -15.54
N GLY A 44 -20.57 -29.57 -15.35
CA GLY A 44 -21.85 -28.83 -15.43
C GLY A 44 -22.62 -28.70 -14.12
N SER A 45 -22.22 -29.35 -13.02
CA SER A 45 -22.86 -29.22 -11.71
C SER A 45 -22.78 -27.79 -11.19
N LYS A 46 -23.87 -27.33 -10.55
CA LYS A 46 -23.96 -26.04 -9.87
C LYS A 46 -24.29 -26.27 -8.39
N ILE A 47 -23.37 -25.97 -7.51
CA ILE A 47 -23.57 -26.03 -6.05
C ILE A 47 -23.92 -24.62 -5.59
N VAL A 48 -25.12 -24.44 -5.05
CA VAL A 48 -25.66 -23.14 -4.64
C VAL A 48 -25.70 -23.08 -3.13
N MET A 49 -24.85 -22.26 -2.53
CA MET A 49 -24.86 -22.03 -1.08
C MET A 49 -26.04 -21.13 -0.70
N ALA A 50 -26.83 -21.56 0.29
CA ALA A 50 -27.96 -20.79 0.79
C ALA A 50 -27.51 -19.47 1.42
N ASN A 51 -28.35 -18.44 1.27
CA ASN A 51 -28.13 -17.15 1.93
C ASN A 51 -28.03 -17.32 3.44
N GLY A 52 -27.18 -16.51 4.07
CA GLY A 52 -26.94 -16.51 5.50
C GLY A 52 -25.47 -16.52 5.87
N VAL A 53 -25.22 -16.70 7.16
CA VAL A 53 -23.87 -16.65 7.72
C VAL A 53 -23.30 -18.05 7.85
N TRP A 54 -22.11 -18.26 7.26
CA TRP A 54 -21.33 -19.48 7.32
C TRP A 54 -20.10 -19.24 8.20
N ASN A 55 -20.15 -19.72 9.45
CA ASN A 55 -19.10 -19.52 10.44
C ASN A 55 -18.08 -20.65 10.43
N ASP A 56 -16.80 -20.29 10.60
CA ASP A 56 -15.68 -21.22 10.76
C ASP A 56 -15.62 -22.29 9.65
N LEU A 57 -16.01 -21.89 8.43
CA LEU A 57 -16.14 -22.78 7.28
C LEU A 57 -14.82 -22.87 6.49
N GLN A 58 -14.33 -24.10 6.32
CA GLN A 58 -13.14 -24.39 5.52
C GLN A 58 -13.57 -25.17 4.27
N ILE A 59 -13.77 -24.46 3.17
CA ILE A 59 -14.24 -25.02 1.89
C ILE A 59 -13.08 -25.74 1.20
N ARG A 60 -13.29 -26.99 0.80
CA ARG A 60 -12.35 -27.82 0.04
C ARG A 60 -13.00 -28.25 -1.26
N PHE A 61 -12.90 -27.36 -2.27
CA PHE A 61 -13.58 -27.50 -3.55
C PHE A 61 -12.67 -28.22 -4.55
N VAL A 62 -12.87 -29.54 -4.72
CA VAL A 62 -12.15 -30.39 -5.65
C VAL A 62 -13.08 -30.86 -6.74
N GLY A 63 -12.63 -30.80 -8.00
CA GLY A 63 -13.44 -31.30 -9.11
C GLY A 63 -12.72 -31.22 -10.44
N LYS A 64 -13.32 -31.84 -11.45
CA LYS A 64 -12.85 -31.80 -12.82
C LYS A 64 -13.99 -31.46 -13.76
N GLY A 65 -14.19 -30.19 -14.01
CA GLY A 65 -15.10 -29.69 -15.04
C GLY A 65 -14.46 -29.74 -16.43
N THR A 66 -15.13 -29.14 -17.40
CA THR A 66 -14.59 -28.90 -18.74
C THR A 66 -14.86 -27.45 -19.16
N SER A 67 -14.19 -26.98 -20.19
CA SER A 67 -14.38 -25.58 -20.67
C SER A 67 -15.84 -25.24 -21.01
N ASN A 68 -16.61 -26.23 -21.53
CA ASN A 68 -18.02 -26.02 -21.87
C ASN A 68 -18.98 -26.35 -20.70
N ASN A 69 -18.52 -27.09 -19.72
CA ASN A 69 -19.30 -27.54 -18.57
C ASN A 69 -18.46 -27.42 -17.29
N PRO A 70 -18.16 -26.19 -16.80
CA PRO A 70 -17.45 -26.01 -15.55
C PRO A 70 -18.27 -26.50 -14.36
N ILE A 71 -17.63 -26.84 -13.26
CA ILE A 71 -18.29 -27.07 -11.97
C ILE A 71 -18.30 -25.72 -11.24
N THR A 72 -19.47 -25.26 -10.82
CA THR A 72 -19.65 -23.95 -10.21
C THR A 72 -20.08 -24.06 -8.76
N LEU A 73 -19.36 -23.43 -7.84
CA LEU A 73 -19.75 -23.14 -6.46
C LEU A 73 -20.16 -21.67 -6.40
N LYS A 74 -21.41 -21.39 -6.07
CA LYS A 74 -21.89 -20.01 -6.08
C LYS A 74 -22.80 -19.68 -4.90
N ALA A 75 -22.89 -18.41 -4.59
CA ALA A 75 -23.91 -17.88 -3.70
C ALA A 75 -25.32 -18.04 -4.31
N GLU A 76 -26.33 -18.29 -3.48
CA GLU A 76 -27.73 -18.20 -3.88
C GLU A 76 -28.05 -16.78 -4.37
N THR A 77 -27.69 -15.78 -3.57
CA THR A 77 -27.71 -14.36 -3.92
C THR A 77 -26.32 -13.80 -3.66
N PRO A 78 -25.63 -13.22 -4.65
CA PRO A 78 -24.34 -12.60 -4.43
C PRO A 78 -24.39 -11.59 -3.28
N GLY A 79 -23.43 -11.70 -2.35
CA GLY A 79 -23.34 -10.84 -1.17
C GLY A 79 -24.14 -11.29 0.06
N GLU A 80 -25.10 -12.18 -0.10
CA GLU A 80 -25.91 -12.69 1.01
C GLU A 80 -25.35 -14.00 1.61
N VAL A 81 -24.36 -14.61 0.98
CA VAL A 81 -23.58 -15.74 1.52
C VAL A 81 -22.34 -15.19 2.20
N ILE A 82 -22.40 -15.03 3.52
CA ILE A 82 -21.38 -14.38 4.32
C ILE A 82 -20.50 -15.44 4.97
N ILE A 83 -19.21 -15.45 4.60
CA ILE A 83 -18.19 -16.33 5.17
C ILE A 83 -17.45 -15.57 6.28
N GLN A 84 -17.54 -16.04 7.52
CA GLN A 84 -16.92 -15.35 8.66
C GLN A 84 -16.22 -16.31 9.64
N GLY A 85 -15.59 -15.73 10.69
CA GLY A 85 -14.83 -16.52 11.67
C GLY A 85 -13.54 -17.09 11.09
N LYS A 86 -13.16 -18.31 11.50
CA LYS A 86 -11.95 -19.00 11.04
C LYS A 86 -12.21 -19.77 9.74
N SER A 87 -12.28 -19.03 8.63
CA SER A 87 -12.71 -19.58 7.34
C SER A 87 -11.69 -19.40 6.24
N ASP A 88 -11.65 -20.36 5.31
CA ASP A 88 -10.88 -20.29 4.09
C ASP A 88 -11.53 -21.11 2.95
N LEU A 89 -11.08 -20.87 1.73
CA LEU A 89 -11.46 -21.61 0.56
C LEU A 89 -10.21 -22.07 -0.19
N LYS A 90 -10.08 -23.38 -0.35
CA LYS A 90 -9.05 -23.96 -1.20
C LYS A 90 -9.70 -24.79 -2.27
N PHE A 91 -9.16 -24.73 -3.49
CA PHE A 91 -9.68 -25.54 -4.58
C PHE A 91 -8.58 -26.02 -5.51
N GLY A 92 -8.79 -27.21 -6.06
CA GLY A 92 -7.84 -27.86 -6.94
C GLY A 92 -8.55 -28.74 -7.97
N GLY A 93 -7.99 -28.80 -9.17
CA GLY A 93 -8.58 -29.50 -10.29
C GLY A 93 -8.69 -28.62 -11.53
N GLU A 94 -9.72 -28.81 -12.34
CA GLU A 94 -9.84 -28.13 -13.62
C GLU A 94 -11.24 -27.56 -13.85
N HIS A 95 -11.31 -26.36 -14.47
CA HIS A 95 -12.55 -25.70 -14.84
C HIS A 95 -13.56 -25.58 -13.69
N LEU A 96 -13.08 -25.05 -12.54
CA LEU A 96 -13.88 -24.75 -11.38
C LEU A 96 -14.16 -23.25 -11.32
N ILE A 97 -15.38 -22.87 -10.96
CA ILE A 97 -15.80 -21.48 -10.79
C ILE A 97 -16.31 -21.26 -9.37
N VAL A 98 -15.84 -20.19 -8.72
CA VAL A 98 -16.34 -19.68 -7.45
C VAL A 98 -16.94 -18.30 -7.68
N ASP A 99 -18.21 -18.10 -7.31
CA ASP A 99 -18.98 -16.90 -7.67
C ASP A 99 -19.80 -16.34 -6.51
N GLY A 100 -19.66 -15.05 -6.22
CA GLY A 100 -20.58 -14.28 -5.40
C GLY A 100 -20.43 -14.43 -3.87
N LEU A 101 -19.32 -14.96 -3.35
CA LEU A 101 -19.07 -15.14 -1.92
C LEU A 101 -18.56 -13.85 -1.25
N TYR A 102 -18.93 -13.64 0.02
CA TYR A 102 -18.52 -12.49 0.81
C TYR A 102 -17.76 -12.90 2.08
N PHE A 103 -16.45 -12.67 2.12
CA PHE A 103 -15.59 -12.91 3.29
C PHE A 103 -15.49 -11.64 4.13
N LYS A 104 -16.01 -11.66 5.36
CA LYS A 104 -15.89 -10.56 6.32
C LYS A 104 -15.92 -11.07 7.77
N ASN A 105 -15.57 -10.21 8.72
CA ASN A 105 -15.65 -10.50 10.16
C ASN A 105 -14.92 -11.81 10.56
N GLY A 106 -13.72 -12.03 10.03
CA GLY A 106 -12.98 -13.25 10.28
C GLY A 106 -11.54 -13.18 9.81
N TYR A 107 -10.91 -14.34 9.76
CA TYR A 107 -9.56 -14.54 9.26
C TYR A 107 -9.35 -15.97 8.81
N SER A 108 -8.40 -16.20 7.91
CA SER A 108 -8.04 -17.55 7.50
C SER A 108 -7.32 -18.30 8.63
N PRO A 109 -7.69 -19.55 8.97
CA PRO A 109 -6.91 -20.40 9.88
C PRO A 109 -5.61 -20.90 9.22
N SER A 110 -5.53 -20.89 7.89
CA SER A 110 -4.37 -21.30 7.11
C SER A 110 -3.52 -20.11 6.64
N PHE A 111 -2.65 -20.34 5.65
CA PHE A 111 -1.77 -19.33 5.06
C PHE A 111 -2.47 -18.42 4.03
N SER A 112 -3.66 -18.82 3.54
CA SER A 112 -4.39 -18.07 2.51
C SER A 112 -5.89 -18.06 2.76
N VAL A 113 -6.61 -17.02 2.35
CA VAL A 113 -8.08 -16.98 2.40
C VAL A 113 -8.65 -17.76 1.23
N ILE A 114 -8.18 -17.49 0.01
CA ILE A 114 -8.51 -18.24 -1.20
C ILE A 114 -7.22 -18.80 -1.79
N GLU A 115 -7.16 -20.10 -2.05
CA GLU A 115 -5.96 -20.75 -2.59
C GLU A 115 -6.32 -21.65 -3.76
N PHE A 116 -5.61 -21.48 -4.89
CA PHE A 116 -5.76 -22.27 -6.11
C PHE A 116 -4.96 -23.59 -6.03
N LYS A 117 -5.01 -24.23 -4.86
CA LYS A 117 -4.36 -25.51 -4.58
C LYS A 117 -4.98 -26.19 -3.36
N ILE A 118 -5.15 -27.50 -3.40
CA ILE A 118 -5.39 -28.37 -2.24
C ILE A 118 -4.32 -29.44 -2.24
N ASP A 119 -3.53 -29.49 -1.17
CA ASP A 119 -2.37 -30.39 -1.04
C ASP A 119 -1.47 -30.31 -2.29
N GLU A 120 -1.29 -31.38 -3.06
CA GLU A 120 -0.53 -31.35 -4.31
C GLU A 120 -1.41 -31.08 -5.55
N ASN A 121 -2.73 -31.01 -5.40
CA ASN A 121 -3.67 -30.79 -6.50
C ASN A 121 -3.83 -29.30 -6.81
N LYS A 122 -3.18 -28.82 -7.85
CA LYS A 122 -3.24 -27.43 -8.31
C LYS A 122 -4.48 -27.18 -9.15
N ALA A 123 -5.03 -25.98 -9.08
CA ALA A 123 -6.12 -25.53 -9.93
C ALA A 123 -5.60 -25.10 -11.31
N ASN A 124 -6.30 -25.48 -12.37
CA ASN A 124 -6.02 -25.05 -13.74
C ASN A 124 -7.31 -24.64 -14.45
N ASN A 125 -7.25 -23.58 -15.24
CA ASN A 125 -8.42 -23.03 -15.95
C ASN A 125 -9.61 -22.73 -15.00
N CYS A 126 -9.32 -22.34 -13.77
CA CYS A 126 -10.30 -22.06 -12.74
C CYS A 126 -10.50 -20.56 -12.56
N GLN A 127 -11.64 -20.17 -11.97
CA GLN A 127 -12.02 -18.77 -11.84
C GLN A 127 -12.60 -18.48 -10.45
N VAL A 128 -12.19 -17.33 -9.89
CA VAL A 128 -12.88 -16.68 -8.78
C VAL A 128 -13.42 -15.37 -9.30
N THR A 129 -14.73 -15.20 -9.25
CA THR A 129 -15.40 -14.05 -9.82
C THR A 129 -16.45 -13.49 -8.86
N ASN A 130 -16.73 -12.19 -8.97
CA ASN A 130 -17.84 -11.55 -8.29
C ASN A 130 -17.84 -11.75 -6.76
N CYS A 131 -16.65 -11.93 -6.15
CA CYS A 131 -16.47 -12.17 -4.72
C CYS A 131 -15.96 -10.91 -4.01
N VAL A 132 -16.25 -10.83 -2.70
CA VAL A 132 -15.72 -9.76 -1.85
C VAL A 132 -14.88 -10.34 -0.71
N ILE A 133 -13.72 -9.73 -0.45
CA ILE A 133 -12.91 -9.96 0.76
C ILE A 133 -12.70 -8.61 1.43
N GLU A 134 -13.28 -8.42 2.62
CA GLU A 134 -13.22 -7.14 3.31
C GLU A 134 -12.76 -7.31 4.76
N GLY A 135 -11.63 -6.68 5.11
CA GLY A 135 -11.13 -6.66 6.48
C GLY A 135 -10.87 -8.03 7.12
N PHE A 136 -10.65 -9.07 6.31
CA PHE A 136 -10.53 -10.47 6.75
C PHE A 136 -9.10 -10.76 7.25
N ASN A 137 -8.67 -10.08 8.31
CA ASN A 137 -7.31 -9.98 8.78
C ASN A 137 -6.99 -10.94 9.92
N LYS A 138 -5.73 -11.44 9.94
CA LYS A 138 -5.16 -12.08 11.13
C LYS A 138 -5.26 -11.14 12.35
N LEU A 139 -5.26 -11.72 13.54
CA LEU A 139 -5.40 -10.98 14.79
C LEU A 139 -4.22 -10.04 15.08
N GLN A 140 -3.04 -10.32 14.53
CA GLN A 140 -1.85 -9.49 14.68
C GLN A 140 -1.34 -9.03 13.31
N ARG A 141 -0.95 -7.76 13.17
CA ARG A 141 -0.46 -7.19 11.92
C ARG A 141 0.81 -7.86 11.38
N ASN A 142 1.63 -8.47 12.22
CA ASN A 142 2.84 -9.18 11.81
C ASN A 142 2.61 -10.66 11.47
N GLN A 143 1.41 -11.21 11.69
CA GLN A 143 1.06 -12.55 11.22
C GLN A 143 0.85 -12.51 9.70
N THR A 144 1.50 -13.44 9.01
CA THR A 144 1.45 -13.49 7.54
C THR A 144 0.29 -14.35 7.08
N ASP A 145 -0.49 -13.83 6.15
CA ASP A 145 -1.34 -14.59 5.25
C ASP A 145 -1.43 -13.90 3.89
N LEU A 146 -2.01 -14.59 2.94
CA LEU A 146 -2.34 -14.09 1.62
C LEU A 146 -3.85 -14.16 1.44
N TRP A 147 -4.45 -13.15 0.81
CA TRP A 147 -5.90 -13.25 0.62
C TRP A 147 -6.24 -14.07 -0.62
N VAL A 148 -5.44 -13.94 -1.69
CA VAL A 148 -5.55 -14.83 -2.86
C VAL A 148 -4.18 -15.37 -3.23
N LEU A 149 -4.06 -16.69 -3.31
CA LEU A 149 -2.82 -17.37 -3.67
C LEU A 149 -3.03 -18.25 -4.90
N PHE A 150 -2.35 -17.86 -5.99
CA PHE A 150 -2.40 -18.60 -7.25
C PHE A 150 -1.35 -19.70 -7.32
N HIS A 151 -1.76 -20.86 -7.81
CA HIS A 151 -0.92 -21.96 -8.28
C HIS A 151 -1.45 -22.48 -9.63
N GLY A 152 -0.71 -23.35 -10.29
CA GLY A 152 -1.13 -23.95 -11.57
C GLY A 152 -1.10 -22.98 -12.73
N ARG A 153 -2.09 -23.08 -13.65
CA ARG A 153 -2.11 -22.30 -14.91
C ARG A 153 -3.50 -21.84 -15.31
N ASN A 154 -3.56 -20.75 -16.08
CA ASN A 154 -4.76 -20.19 -16.71
C ASN A 154 -5.90 -19.92 -15.72
N ASN A 155 -5.58 -19.57 -14.49
CA ASN A 155 -6.59 -19.21 -13.50
C ASN A 155 -6.89 -17.71 -13.55
N THR A 156 -8.11 -17.35 -13.21
CA THR A 156 -8.61 -15.98 -13.28
C THR A 156 -9.15 -15.53 -11.93
N LEU A 157 -8.81 -14.29 -11.55
CA LEU A 157 -9.45 -13.50 -10.50
C LEU A 157 -10.06 -12.28 -11.17
N ASP A 158 -11.37 -12.19 -11.20
CA ASP A 158 -12.03 -11.06 -11.87
C ASP A 158 -13.28 -10.57 -11.16
N HIS A 159 -13.64 -9.32 -11.41
CA HIS A 159 -14.82 -8.66 -10.86
C HIS A 159 -14.94 -8.83 -9.34
N CYS A 160 -13.82 -8.85 -8.62
CA CYS A 160 -13.79 -8.97 -7.16
C CYS A 160 -13.49 -7.62 -6.51
N TYR A 161 -14.10 -7.36 -5.34
CA TYR A 161 -13.73 -6.25 -4.47
C TYR A 161 -12.89 -6.79 -3.29
N ILE A 162 -11.68 -6.25 -3.12
CA ILE A 162 -10.73 -6.75 -2.13
C ILE A 162 -10.13 -5.56 -1.38
N ALA A 163 -10.49 -5.37 -0.09
CA ALA A 163 -10.10 -4.18 0.66
C ALA A 163 -9.88 -4.42 2.15
N GLY A 164 -9.12 -3.53 2.79
CA GLY A 164 -8.95 -3.51 4.24
C GLY A 164 -7.95 -4.53 4.78
N LYS A 165 -7.05 -5.09 3.92
CA LYS A 165 -5.95 -5.93 4.42
C LYS A 165 -4.92 -5.09 5.17
N SER A 166 -4.69 -5.40 6.44
CA SER A 166 -3.80 -4.64 7.32
C SER A 166 -2.63 -5.46 7.88
N ASN A 167 -2.71 -6.78 7.83
CA ASN A 167 -1.64 -7.65 8.29
C ASN A 167 -0.62 -7.97 7.19
N ARG A 168 0.51 -8.57 7.62
CA ARG A 168 1.64 -8.94 6.77
C ARG A 168 1.27 -9.93 5.67
N GLY A 169 1.91 -9.81 4.52
CA GLY A 169 1.74 -10.60 3.31
C GLY A 169 1.04 -9.84 2.19
N PRO A 170 1.37 -10.11 0.93
CA PRO A 170 0.65 -9.56 -0.22
C PRO A 170 -0.85 -9.86 -0.15
N THR A 171 -1.67 -8.99 -0.73
CA THR A 171 -3.10 -9.29 -0.89
C THR A 171 -3.27 -10.43 -1.88
N VAL A 172 -2.63 -10.33 -3.04
CA VAL A 172 -2.61 -11.39 -4.06
C VAL A 172 -1.18 -11.82 -4.31
N ARG A 173 -0.92 -13.13 -4.34
CA ARG A 173 0.36 -13.66 -4.77
C ARG A 173 0.20 -14.73 -5.85
N VAL A 174 1.07 -14.66 -6.86
CA VAL A 174 1.23 -15.69 -7.89
C VAL A 174 2.48 -16.48 -7.56
N ASP A 175 2.31 -17.75 -7.21
CA ASP A 175 3.41 -18.66 -6.96
C ASP A 175 3.89 -19.33 -8.26
N LEU A 176 5.23 -19.46 -8.40
CA LEU A 176 5.86 -20.07 -9.55
C LEU A 176 6.66 -21.34 -9.17
N ASP A 177 6.33 -21.93 -8.03
CA ASP A 177 7.00 -23.12 -7.56
C ASP A 177 6.55 -24.37 -8.35
N GLY A 178 7.54 -25.08 -8.89
CA GLY A 178 7.32 -26.27 -9.72
C GLY A 178 6.94 -25.96 -11.16
N ASN A 179 7.22 -26.92 -12.05
CA ASN A 179 7.01 -26.78 -13.49
C ASN A 179 5.55 -26.51 -13.89
N GLU A 180 4.60 -26.93 -13.06
CA GLU A 180 3.16 -26.75 -13.29
C GLU A 180 2.69 -25.32 -13.02
N SER A 181 3.50 -24.50 -12.35
CA SER A 181 3.16 -23.10 -12.00
C SER A 181 3.93 -22.07 -12.81
N ILE A 182 4.88 -22.46 -13.66
CA ILE A 182 5.59 -21.57 -14.58
C ILE A 182 4.86 -21.46 -15.92
N LYS A 183 5.07 -20.33 -16.66
CA LYS A 183 4.29 -20.01 -17.87
C LYS A 183 2.81 -20.18 -17.59
N ASN A 184 2.39 -19.50 -16.53
CA ASN A 184 1.10 -19.77 -15.89
C ASN A 184 -0.07 -19.03 -16.55
N TYR A 185 0.16 -17.93 -17.25
CA TYR A 185 -0.87 -17.16 -17.97
C TYR A 185 -2.10 -16.84 -17.11
N HIS A 186 -1.90 -16.55 -15.82
CA HIS A 186 -2.97 -16.13 -14.94
C HIS A 186 -3.51 -14.76 -15.34
N GLN A 187 -4.78 -14.51 -15.02
CA GLN A 187 -5.44 -13.26 -15.27
C GLN A 187 -5.98 -12.67 -13.96
N ILE A 188 -5.59 -11.43 -13.67
CA ILE A 188 -6.08 -10.63 -12.54
C ILE A 188 -6.69 -9.39 -13.19
N VAL A 189 -8.01 -9.42 -13.44
CA VAL A 189 -8.63 -8.43 -14.34
C VAL A 189 -9.95 -7.90 -13.79
N ASN A 190 -10.25 -6.63 -14.07
CA ASN A 190 -11.50 -5.96 -13.69
C ASN A 190 -11.82 -5.99 -12.19
N ASN A 191 -10.81 -6.10 -11.33
CA ASN A 191 -11.01 -6.08 -9.89
C ASN A 191 -10.92 -4.65 -9.33
N HIS A 192 -11.54 -4.45 -8.18
CA HIS A 192 -11.32 -3.27 -7.36
C HIS A 192 -10.52 -3.66 -6.11
N PHE A 193 -9.24 -3.32 -6.10
CA PHE A 193 -8.42 -3.34 -4.90
C PHE A 193 -8.66 -2.03 -4.16
N GLY A 194 -9.47 -2.09 -3.10
CA GLY A 194 -9.84 -0.95 -2.28
C GLY A 194 -8.79 -0.62 -1.23
N PRO A 195 -9.11 0.28 -0.28
CA PRO A 195 -8.13 0.79 0.66
C PRO A 195 -7.38 -0.30 1.43
N ARG A 196 -6.06 -0.18 1.41
CA ARG A 196 -5.13 -0.96 2.23
C ARG A 196 -4.30 -0.01 3.06
N PRO A 197 -4.47 0.05 4.40
CA PRO A 197 -3.71 0.95 5.24
C PRO A 197 -2.22 0.57 5.28
N PRO A 198 -1.31 1.50 5.60
CA PRO A 198 0.08 1.20 5.85
C PRO A 198 0.25 0.12 6.92
N LYS A 199 1.04 -0.91 6.61
CA LYS A 199 1.33 -1.98 7.59
C LYS A 199 2.38 -1.54 8.60
N GLY A 200 3.26 -0.66 8.20
CA GLY A 200 4.50 -0.39 8.93
C GLY A 200 5.53 -1.52 8.75
N GLY A 201 6.45 -1.34 7.78
CA GLY A 201 7.45 -2.33 7.39
C GLY A 201 7.08 -3.16 6.16
N ALA A 202 7.96 -4.07 5.77
CA ALA A 202 7.91 -4.84 4.53
C ALA A 202 6.78 -5.88 4.44
N SER A 203 6.60 -6.42 3.24
CA SER A 203 5.66 -7.50 2.89
C SER A 203 4.20 -7.07 3.04
N ALA A 204 3.84 -6.00 2.35
CA ALA A 204 2.47 -5.50 2.29
C ALA A 204 2.07 -5.03 0.88
N GLU A 205 2.64 -5.64 -0.13
CA GLU A 205 2.29 -5.41 -1.53
C GLU A 205 0.81 -5.75 -1.79
N THR A 206 0.14 -5.04 -2.69
CA THR A 206 -1.18 -5.45 -3.15
C THR A 206 -1.07 -6.67 -4.03
N ILE A 207 -0.16 -6.68 -5.03
CA ILE A 207 0.10 -7.86 -5.87
C ILE A 207 1.59 -8.19 -5.86
N GLN A 208 1.92 -9.45 -5.61
CA GLN A 208 3.26 -10.00 -5.78
C GLN A 208 3.24 -11.14 -6.80
N ILE A 209 4.01 -11.02 -7.88
CA ILE A 209 4.14 -12.08 -8.90
C ILE A 209 5.52 -12.72 -8.77
N GLY A 210 5.55 -13.96 -8.29
CA GLY A 210 6.76 -14.67 -7.94
C GLY A 210 7.35 -14.27 -6.59
N THR A 211 8.36 -14.99 -6.17
CA THR A 211 9.12 -14.75 -4.94
C THR A 211 10.60 -14.52 -5.26
N SER A 212 11.41 -14.19 -4.26
CA SER A 212 12.87 -14.07 -4.48
C SER A 212 13.52 -15.38 -4.87
N SER A 213 12.96 -16.53 -4.48
CA SER A 213 13.43 -17.86 -4.87
C SER A 213 13.07 -18.25 -6.32
N THR A 214 12.03 -17.63 -6.87
CA THR A 214 11.56 -17.85 -8.26
C THR A 214 11.83 -16.65 -9.18
N SER A 215 12.80 -15.81 -8.82
CA SER A 215 13.18 -14.60 -9.58
C SER A 215 13.48 -14.94 -11.05
N MET A 216 12.99 -14.11 -11.96
CA MET A 216 13.18 -14.23 -13.42
C MET A 216 12.59 -15.51 -14.03
N THR A 217 11.72 -16.23 -13.33
CA THR A 217 10.98 -17.35 -13.90
C THR A 217 9.89 -16.84 -14.86
N PRO A 218 9.68 -17.46 -16.04
CA PRO A 218 8.60 -17.05 -16.94
C PRO A 218 7.22 -17.24 -16.30
N SER A 219 6.41 -16.18 -16.27
CA SER A 219 5.05 -16.18 -15.70
C SER A 219 3.99 -15.92 -16.78
N HIS A 220 4.08 -14.81 -17.51
CA HIS A 220 3.06 -14.34 -18.44
C HIS A 220 1.71 -14.01 -17.75
N THR A 221 1.75 -13.62 -16.49
CA THR A 221 0.54 -13.14 -15.79
C THR A 221 0.09 -11.80 -16.37
N LEU A 222 -1.19 -11.69 -16.67
CA LEU A 222 -1.86 -10.46 -17.07
C LEU A 222 -2.55 -9.80 -15.86
N VAL A 223 -2.19 -8.56 -15.57
CA VAL A 223 -2.88 -7.69 -14.60
C VAL A 223 -3.49 -6.54 -15.38
N ALA A 224 -4.81 -6.53 -15.59
CA ALA A 224 -5.40 -5.54 -16.47
C ALA A 224 -6.77 -5.02 -16.02
N ASN A 225 -7.02 -3.75 -16.34
CA ASN A 225 -8.31 -3.10 -16.08
C ASN A 225 -8.74 -3.17 -14.61
N ASN A 226 -7.80 -3.14 -13.68
CA ASN A 226 -8.10 -3.10 -12.25
C ASN A 226 -8.04 -1.65 -11.73
N LEU A 227 -8.84 -1.37 -10.71
CA LEU A 227 -8.71 -0.17 -9.89
C LEU A 227 -7.91 -0.49 -8.62
N PHE A 228 -6.82 0.23 -8.39
CA PHE A 228 -6.05 0.23 -7.16
C PHE A 228 -6.32 1.56 -6.43
N GLU A 229 -7.18 1.54 -5.43
CA GLU A 229 -7.60 2.73 -4.70
C GLU A 229 -7.03 2.75 -3.29
N HIS A 230 -6.19 3.75 -2.95
CA HIS A 230 -5.54 3.87 -1.64
C HIS A 230 -4.83 2.58 -1.18
N CYS A 231 -4.12 1.94 -2.11
CA CYS A 231 -3.34 0.73 -1.81
C CYS A 231 -2.00 1.12 -1.16
N ASN A 232 -2.03 1.49 0.13
CA ASN A 232 -0.93 2.13 0.86
C ASN A 232 -0.14 1.15 1.76
N GLY A 233 -0.26 -0.15 1.53
CA GLY A 233 0.37 -1.16 2.40
C GLY A 233 1.87 -0.99 2.59
N GLU A 234 2.62 -0.77 1.50
CA GLU A 234 4.05 -0.47 1.47
C GLU A 234 4.46 0.25 0.16
N VAL A 235 5.76 0.46 -0.03
CA VAL A 235 6.32 1.19 -1.19
C VAL A 235 6.13 0.47 -2.54
N GLU A 236 5.82 -0.82 -2.57
CA GLU A 236 5.56 -1.60 -3.78
C GLU A 236 4.07 -1.98 -3.83
N ILE A 237 3.25 -1.25 -4.61
CA ILE A 237 1.84 -1.63 -4.85
C ILE A 237 1.82 -2.96 -5.60
N ILE A 238 2.62 -3.06 -6.65
CA ILE A 238 2.84 -4.30 -7.40
C ILE A 238 4.33 -4.61 -7.43
N SER A 239 4.70 -5.81 -6.99
CA SER A 239 6.08 -6.33 -7.03
C SER A 239 6.18 -7.48 -8.03
N SER A 240 6.67 -7.20 -9.26
CA SER A 240 6.89 -8.20 -10.30
C SER A 240 8.28 -8.80 -10.16
N LYS A 241 8.36 -10.07 -9.73
CA LYS A 241 9.62 -10.81 -9.57
C LYS A 241 9.83 -11.87 -10.66
N ALA A 242 8.91 -11.97 -11.63
CA ALA A 242 8.87 -12.94 -12.69
C ALA A 242 8.83 -12.27 -14.07
N ASN A 243 9.24 -13.01 -15.12
CA ASN A 243 9.37 -12.49 -16.48
C ASN A 243 8.05 -12.50 -17.26
N TYR A 244 7.97 -11.65 -18.27
CA TYR A 244 6.93 -11.58 -19.29
C TYR A 244 5.54 -11.24 -18.75
N ASN A 245 5.46 -10.55 -17.60
CA ASN A 245 4.17 -10.07 -17.07
C ASN A 245 3.70 -8.84 -17.83
N GLU A 246 2.38 -8.70 -17.92
CA GLU A 246 1.73 -7.58 -18.58
C GLU A 246 0.84 -6.82 -17.60
N PHE A 247 0.99 -5.50 -17.57
CA PHE A 247 0.22 -4.57 -16.74
C PHE A 247 -0.45 -3.58 -17.69
N ARG A 248 -1.77 -3.72 -17.93
CA ARG A 248 -2.47 -2.96 -18.97
C ARG A 248 -3.75 -2.32 -18.47
N GLY A 249 -3.96 -1.06 -18.79
CA GLY A 249 -5.23 -0.37 -18.53
C GLY A 249 -5.64 -0.29 -17.06
N ASN A 250 -4.70 -0.47 -16.12
CA ASN A 250 -5.00 -0.35 -14.69
C ASN A 250 -5.05 1.12 -14.27
N VAL A 251 -5.86 1.41 -13.24
CA VAL A 251 -5.94 2.72 -12.61
C VAL A 251 -5.38 2.64 -11.20
N PHE A 252 -4.33 3.40 -10.92
CA PHE A 252 -3.77 3.60 -9.59
C PHE A 252 -4.25 4.96 -9.08
N TYR A 253 -5.20 4.95 -8.15
CA TYR A 253 -5.81 6.16 -7.64
C TYR A 253 -5.38 6.43 -6.20
N LYS A 254 -4.64 7.51 -6.00
CA LYS A 254 -4.12 7.97 -4.68
C LYS A 254 -3.50 6.82 -3.87
N SER A 255 -2.75 5.95 -4.55
CA SER A 255 -2.09 4.79 -3.95
C SER A 255 -0.61 5.09 -3.73
N GLU A 256 -0.15 4.96 -2.48
CA GLU A 256 1.24 5.19 -2.11
C GLU A 256 2.13 4.04 -2.57
N GLY A 257 3.30 4.37 -3.11
CA GLY A 257 4.21 3.38 -3.67
C GLY A 257 4.19 3.34 -5.20
N SER A 258 4.67 2.25 -5.78
CA SER A 258 4.90 2.12 -7.22
C SER A 258 4.56 0.75 -7.77
N LEU A 259 4.36 0.66 -9.08
CA LEU A 259 4.47 -0.59 -9.84
C LEU A 259 5.95 -0.86 -10.09
N VAL A 260 6.46 -2.01 -9.65
CA VAL A 260 7.90 -2.30 -9.63
C VAL A 260 8.22 -3.59 -10.39
N THR A 261 9.11 -3.51 -11.39
CA THR A 261 9.71 -4.69 -12.04
C THR A 261 10.90 -5.20 -11.22
N ARG A 262 10.58 -5.75 -10.01
CA ARG A 262 11.57 -5.99 -8.93
C ARG A 262 12.69 -6.95 -9.31
N HIS A 263 12.36 -8.15 -9.84
CA HIS A 263 13.31 -9.15 -10.33
C HIS A 263 12.85 -9.76 -11.67
N GLY A 264 11.77 -9.24 -12.25
CA GLY A 264 11.26 -9.67 -13.54
C GLY A 264 11.93 -8.94 -14.70
N ASN A 265 11.95 -9.56 -15.87
CA ASN A 265 12.38 -8.94 -17.12
C ASN A 265 11.29 -9.06 -18.18
N TYR A 266 11.41 -8.32 -19.26
CA TYR A 266 10.51 -8.38 -20.42
C TYR A 266 9.05 -8.16 -20.05
N CYS A 267 8.81 -7.26 -19.11
CA CYS A 267 7.44 -6.87 -18.72
C CYS A 267 6.94 -5.74 -19.64
N THR A 268 5.63 -5.76 -19.91
CA THR A 268 4.93 -4.68 -20.59
C THR A 268 4.09 -3.89 -19.58
N ILE A 269 4.27 -2.57 -19.54
CA ILE A 269 3.50 -1.65 -18.72
C ILE A 269 2.86 -0.65 -19.67
N ASP A 270 1.60 -0.86 -20.07
CA ASP A 270 0.99 -0.17 -21.19
C ASP A 270 -0.41 0.36 -20.86
N GLY A 271 -0.65 1.63 -21.16
CA GLY A 271 -1.96 2.23 -21.04
C GLY A 271 -2.52 2.34 -19.62
N ASN A 272 -1.67 2.40 -18.59
CA ASN A 272 -2.11 2.55 -17.21
C ASN A 272 -2.26 4.03 -16.82
N TYR A 273 -3.14 4.29 -15.85
CA TYR A 273 -3.37 5.59 -15.26
C TYR A 273 -2.83 5.62 -13.83
N PHE A 274 -1.99 6.60 -13.53
CA PHE A 274 -1.51 6.88 -12.17
C PHE A 274 -1.98 8.27 -11.78
N ILE A 275 -2.91 8.35 -10.83
CA ILE A 275 -3.54 9.59 -10.41
C ILE A 275 -3.17 9.85 -8.95
N GLY A 276 -2.37 10.88 -8.75
CA GLY A 276 -1.87 11.29 -7.44
C GLY A 276 -2.77 12.23 -6.69
N ASP A 277 -2.23 12.71 -5.61
CA ASP A 277 -2.77 13.81 -4.79
C ASP A 277 -1.74 14.93 -4.78
N GLU A 278 -2.18 16.18 -4.90
CA GLU A 278 -1.27 17.32 -5.04
C GLU A 278 -0.32 17.49 -3.84
N ASP A 279 -0.69 16.98 -2.67
CA ASP A 279 0.06 17.16 -1.43
C ASP A 279 0.82 15.90 -0.96
N ASN A 280 0.56 14.72 -1.54
CA ASN A 280 1.14 13.47 -1.05
C ASN A 280 2.43 13.09 -1.78
N GLU A 281 3.58 13.19 -1.09
CA GLU A 281 4.90 12.84 -1.61
C GLU A 281 5.20 11.32 -1.60
N ASN A 282 4.30 10.47 -1.12
CA ASN A 282 4.47 9.02 -1.11
C ASN A 282 3.86 8.33 -2.34
N ILE A 283 3.07 9.04 -3.14
CA ILE A 283 2.43 8.49 -4.33
C ILE A 283 3.44 8.46 -5.47
N GLY A 284 3.78 7.26 -5.91
CA GLY A 284 4.75 7.00 -6.97
C GLY A 284 4.10 6.51 -8.27
N GLY A 285 4.95 6.20 -9.24
CA GLY A 285 4.54 5.69 -10.54
C GLY A 285 5.16 4.34 -10.87
N ILE A 286 6.18 4.32 -11.72
CA ILE A 286 6.79 3.10 -12.27
C ILE A 286 8.26 3.04 -11.89
N ARG A 287 8.68 1.95 -11.21
CA ARG A 287 10.08 1.70 -10.86
C ARG A 287 10.64 0.53 -11.66
N ILE A 288 11.69 0.80 -12.43
CA ILE A 288 12.27 -0.12 -13.41
C ILE A 288 13.58 -0.69 -12.90
N ILE A 289 13.66 -2.03 -12.87
CA ILE A 289 14.84 -2.84 -12.59
C ILE A 289 14.87 -3.98 -13.61
N GLY A 290 16.04 -4.29 -14.18
CA GLY A 290 16.18 -5.41 -15.12
C GLY A 290 16.10 -5.01 -16.59
N THR A 291 15.75 -5.93 -17.47
CA THR A 291 15.97 -5.79 -18.92
C THR A 291 14.72 -5.96 -19.76
N GLY A 292 14.67 -5.31 -20.92
CA GLY A 292 13.73 -5.55 -21.99
C GLY A 292 12.27 -5.13 -21.70
N HIS A 293 12.07 -4.15 -20.83
CA HIS A 293 10.74 -3.65 -20.48
C HIS A 293 10.21 -2.66 -21.52
N TRP A 294 8.90 -2.71 -21.77
CA TRP A 294 8.18 -1.73 -22.56
C TRP A 294 7.22 -0.95 -21.67
N ILE A 295 7.45 0.35 -21.55
CA ILE A 295 6.64 1.29 -20.75
C ILE A 295 6.01 2.27 -21.72
N THR A 296 4.75 2.05 -22.08
CA THR A 296 4.12 2.74 -23.20
C THR A 296 2.73 3.25 -22.86
N ASN A 297 2.35 4.38 -23.46
CA ASN A 297 1.00 4.93 -23.37
C ASN A 297 0.46 5.18 -21.95
N ASN A 298 1.33 5.21 -20.92
CA ASN A 298 0.87 5.46 -19.55
C ASN A 298 0.58 6.96 -19.33
N TYR A 299 -0.38 7.24 -18.49
CA TYR A 299 -0.80 8.58 -18.11
C TYR A 299 -0.60 8.80 -16.62
N LEU A 300 0.22 9.78 -16.26
CA LEU A 300 0.60 10.03 -14.87
C LEU A 300 0.23 11.48 -14.51
N LEU A 301 -0.61 11.66 -13.50
CA LEU A 301 -1.16 12.95 -13.09
C LEU A 301 -0.87 13.24 -11.62
N ASN A 302 -0.33 14.42 -11.30
CA ASN A 302 -0.15 14.93 -9.93
C ASN A 302 0.69 14.03 -9.01
N LEU A 303 1.68 13.31 -9.53
CA LEU A 303 2.59 12.49 -8.72
C LEU A 303 3.72 13.34 -8.14
N LYS A 304 3.93 13.25 -6.82
CA LYS A 304 4.97 14.01 -6.09
C LYS A 304 6.08 13.13 -5.52
N GLY A 305 5.98 11.82 -5.65
CA GLY A 305 6.99 10.88 -5.15
C GLY A 305 8.38 11.16 -5.69
N GLN A 306 9.40 10.87 -4.89
CA GLN A 306 10.81 11.10 -5.21
C GLN A 306 11.62 9.82 -5.06
N ASN A 307 12.79 9.77 -5.71
CA ASN A 307 13.69 8.63 -5.69
C ASN A 307 12.97 7.32 -6.08
N PHE A 308 12.88 6.35 -5.18
CA PHE A 308 12.21 5.06 -5.41
C PHE A 308 10.72 5.17 -5.72
N ARG A 309 10.07 6.27 -5.32
CA ARG A 309 8.66 6.58 -5.59
C ARG A 309 8.46 7.63 -6.68
N SER A 310 9.49 8.02 -7.43
CA SER A 310 9.29 9.01 -8.51
C SER A 310 8.31 8.51 -9.58
N PRO A 311 7.69 9.42 -10.34
CA PRO A 311 6.75 9.03 -11.39
C PRO A 311 7.35 8.03 -12.39
N LEU A 312 8.64 8.18 -12.72
CA LEU A 312 9.47 7.16 -13.36
C LEU A 312 10.81 7.06 -12.65
N ALA A 313 11.09 5.93 -12.02
CA ALA A 313 12.38 5.61 -11.41
C ALA A 313 13.12 4.53 -12.20
N VAL A 314 14.16 4.92 -12.92
CA VAL A 314 15.05 3.97 -13.61
C VAL A 314 16.28 3.72 -12.72
N MET A 315 16.38 2.48 -12.21
CA MET A 315 17.34 2.13 -11.17
C MET A 315 18.74 1.88 -11.69
N ASN A 316 19.75 2.19 -10.86
CA ASN A 316 21.07 1.60 -11.04
C ASN A 316 21.07 0.13 -10.60
N GLY A 317 21.83 -0.68 -11.32
CA GLY A 317 22.04 -2.09 -10.99
C GLY A 317 23.34 -2.37 -10.26
N ILE A 318 23.49 -3.58 -9.77
CA ILE A 318 24.73 -4.12 -9.23
C ILE A 318 25.46 -4.84 -10.36
N PRO A 319 26.74 -4.52 -10.67
CA PRO A 319 27.53 -5.32 -11.60
C PRO A 319 27.58 -6.80 -11.14
N LYS A 320 27.33 -7.74 -12.01
CA LYS A 320 27.25 -9.18 -11.65
C LYS A 320 26.23 -9.49 -10.57
N SER A 321 25.05 -8.82 -10.63
CA SER A 321 23.95 -9.04 -9.71
C SER A 321 23.49 -10.53 -9.70
N SER A 322 23.23 -11.08 -8.52
CA SER A 322 22.43 -12.29 -8.41
C SER A 322 20.99 -12.06 -8.88
N LEU A 323 20.26 -13.13 -9.19
CA LEU A 323 18.91 -13.06 -9.80
C LEU A 323 17.92 -12.27 -8.95
N ASN A 324 18.03 -12.38 -7.63
CA ASN A 324 17.12 -11.74 -6.66
C ASN A 324 17.66 -10.42 -6.07
N ARG A 325 18.52 -9.72 -6.83
CA ARG A 325 19.06 -8.40 -6.45
C ARG A 325 18.79 -7.37 -7.56
N TYR A 326 19.46 -6.26 -7.54
CA TYR A 326 19.29 -5.17 -8.50
C TYR A 326 20.04 -5.46 -9.81
N LYS A 327 19.37 -6.04 -10.79
CA LYS A 327 19.93 -6.24 -12.12
C LYS A 327 20.03 -4.90 -12.86
N GLN A 328 21.10 -4.74 -13.65
CA GLN A 328 21.27 -3.55 -14.49
C GLN A 328 20.08 -3.37 -15.44
N VAL A 329 19.62 -2.14 -15.56
CA VAL A 329 18.59 -1.77 -16.54
C VAL A 329 19.22 -1.70 -17.93
N THR A 330 18.69 -2.52 -18.85
CA THR A 330 19.16 -2.54 -20.25
C THR A 330 17.99 -2.77 -21.20
N ASP A 331 18.11 -2.27 -22.42
CA ASP A 331 17.18 -2.56 -23.51
C ASP A 331 15.70 -2.22 -23.16
N VAL A 332 15.50 -1.12 -22.44
CA VAL A 332 14.18 -0.64 -22.02
C VAL A 332 13.68 0.44 -22.97
N VAL A 333 12.39 0.36 -23.30
CA VAL A 333 11.69 1.37 -24.09
C VAL A 333 10.67 2.09 -23.21
N VAL A 334 10.80 3.42 -23.10
CA VAL A 334 9.86 4.32 -22.44
C VAL A 334 9.30 5.25 -23.52
N ALA A 335 8.11 4.96 -24.04
CA ALA A 335 7.62 5.68 -25.19
C ALA A 335 6.15 6.04 -25.11
N HIS A 336 5.80 7.21 -25.67
CA HIS A 336 4.42 7.67 -25.76
C HIS A 336 3.70 7.79 -24.40
N ASN A 337 4.40 8.08 -23.31
CA ASN A 337 3.78 8.36 -22.02
C ASN A 337 3.49 9.86 -21.84
N SER A 338 2.56 10.19 -20.95
CA SER A 338 2.25 11.58 -20.58
C SER A 338 2.38 11.77 -19.08
N TRP A 339 3.21 12.74 -18.66
CA TRP A 339 3.36 13.19 -17.28
C TRP A 339 2.78 14.59 -17.11
N ILE A 340 1.76 14.73 -16.28
CA ILE A 340 1.03 16.00 -16.09
C ILE A 340 1.16 16.41 -14.61
N ASN A 341 1.74 17.57 -14.35
CA ASN A 341 1.96 18.13 -13.02
C ASN A 341 2.67 17.15 -12.06
N CYS A 342 3.57 16.34 -12.60
CA CYS A 342 4.41 15.41 -11.83
C CYS A 342 5.73 16.09 -11.43
N LYS A 343 6.13 15.92 -10.16
CA LYS A 343 7.40 16.46 -9.65
C LYS A 343 8.56 15.58 -10.10
N SER A 344 9.56 16.14 -10.75
CA SER A 344 10.74 15.44 -11.25
C SER A 344 10.37 14.11 -11.93
N PRO A 345 9.57 14.16 -13.00
CA PRO A 345 8.91 12.95 -13.53
C PRO A 345 9.85 11.89 -14.05
N LEU A 346 11.05 12.25 -14.49
CA LEU A 346 12.02 11.32 -15.05
C LEU A 346 13.28 11.27 -14.17
N GLN A 347 13.47 10.16 -13.46
CA GLN A 347 14.64 9.97 -12.62
C GLN A 347 15.44 8.73 -13.05
N PHE A 348 16.75 8.93 -13.30
CA PHE A 348 17.66 7.91 -13.80
C PHE A 348 18.82 7.68 -12.85
N GLY A 349 19.30 6.43 -12.75
CA GLY A 349 20.38 6.07 -11.84
C GLY A 349 19.92 6.05 -10.38
N VAL A 350 18.61 5.95 -10.16
CA VAL A 350 18.02 5.93 -8.82
C VAL A 350 18.64 4.80 -7.99
N GLY A 351 18.93 5.09 -6.74
CA GLY A 351 19.55 4.14 -5.82
C GLY A 351 21.05 3.95 -6.03
N SER A 352 21.73 4.77 -6.87
CA SER A 352 23.19 4.81 -6.93
C SER A 352 23.78 5.04 -5.55
N ASN A 353 24.73 4.20 -5.15
CA ASN A 353 25.44 4.31 -3.88
C ASN A 353 26.96 4.24 -4.04
N LEU A 354 27.46 4.78 -5.14
CA LEU A 354 28.89 4.82 -5.47
C LEU A 354 29.76 5.49 -4.39
N SER A 355 29.22 6.43 -3.65
CA SER A 355 29.91 7.08 -2.52
C SER A 355 30.28 6.10 -1.40
N GLN A 356 29.68 4.92 -1.39
CA GLN A 356 29.85 3.91 -0.35
C GLN A 356 30.76 2.74 -0.77
N LYS A 357 31.41 2.84 -1.94
CA LYS A 357 32.24 1.78 -2.52
C LYS A 357 33.41 1.32 -1.65
N ASP A 358 33.91 2.20 -0.78
CA ASP A 358 35.03 1.92 0.11
C ASP A 358 34.60 1.29 1.46
N VAL A 359 33.27 1.20 1.71
CA VAL A 359 32.68 0.72 2.95
C VAL A 359 31.87 -0.55 2.72
N LEU A 360 31.12 -0.61 1.61
CA LEU A 360 30.28 -1.75 1.25
C LEU A 360 31.03 -2.75 0.36
N PRO A 361 30.71 -4.06 0.48
CA PRO A 361 31.18 -5.03 -0.48
C PRO A 361 30.66 -4.73 -1.89
N ALA A 362 31.42 -5.08 -2.90
CA ALA A 362 31.06 -4.83 -4.30
C ALA A 362 29.69 -5.44 -4.71
N SER A 363 29.26 -6.49 -4.01
CA SER A 363 27.94 -7.12 -4.20
C SER A 363 26.75 -6.26 -3.76
N GLU A 364 26.98 -5.14 -3.08
CA GLU A 364 25.96 -4.20 -2.62
C GLU A 364 26.05 -2.84 -3.33
N ILE A 365 27.06 -2.63 -4.18
CA ILE A 365 27.26 -1.35 -4.88
C ILE A 365 26.46 -1.32 -6.18
N ARG A 366 25.45 -0.46 -6.21
CA ARG A 366 24.62 -0.18 -7.39
C ARG A 366 25.32 0.84 -8.29
N SER A 367 26.29 0.38 -9.08
CA SER A 367 27.12 1.20 -9.96
C SER A 367 26.92 0.90 -11.45
N ALA A 368 26.07 -0.08 -11.80
CA ALA A 368 25.76 -0.40 -13.18
C ALA A 368 24.65 0.53 -13.67
N VAL A 369 25.03 1.58 -14.40
CA VAL A 369 24.10 2.57 -14.96
C VAL A 369 23.20 1.95 -16.05
N PRO A 370 22.00 2.51 -16.30
CA PRO A 370 21.14 2.11 -17.41
C PRO A 370 21.83 2.26 -18.75
N ILE A 371 21.71 1.26 -19.63
CA ILE A 371 22.32 1.29 -20.96
C ILE A 371 21.37 0.75 -22.03
N ARG A 372 21.63 1.09 -23.30
CA ARG A 372 20.85 0.65 -24.48
C ARG A 372 19.36 0.85 -24.33
N SER A 373 18.95 1.89 -23.62
CA SER A 373 17.54 2.19 -23.36
C SER A 373 17.10 3.41 -24.16
N THR A 374 15.84 3.43 -24.57
CA THR A 374 15.26 4.50 -25.38
C THR A 374 14.10 5.18 -24.62
N VAL A 375 14.16 6.51 -24.54
CA VAL A 375 13.08 7.36 -24.00
C VAL A 375 12.60 8.24 -25.14
N ALA A 376 11.41 7.95 -25.71
CA ALA A 376 10.99 8.57 -26.97
C ALA A 376 9.51 8.95 -27.01
N ASN A 377 9.22 10.02 -27.74
CA ASN A 377 7.85 10.45 -28.02
C ASN A 377 7.00 10.70 -26.77
N ASN A 378 7.61 11.04 -25.66
CA ASN A 378 6.90 11.31 -24.42
C ASN A 378 6.51 12.79 -24.30
N LEU A 379 5.46 13.05 -23.53
CA LEU A 379 4.96 14.39 -23.25
C LEU A 379 5.04 14.69 -21.75
N ILE A 380 5.63 15.84 -21.40
CA ILE A 380 5.67 16.38 -20.04
C ILE A 380 4.98 17.76 -20.07
N TYR A 381 4.04 17.96 -19.14
CA TYR A 381 3.39 19.25 -18.93
C TYR A 381 3.35 19.58 -17.44
N ASN A 382 3.98 20.66 -17.03
CA ASN A 382 4.04 21.08 -15.65
C ASN A 382 3.68 22.55 -15.46
N THR A 383 2.75 22.80 -14.53
CA THR A 383 2.41 24.14 -14.01
C THR A 383 2.89 24.36 -12.57
N ILE A 384 3.58 23.37 -12.00
CA ILE A 384 3.97 23.32 -10.57
C ILE A 384 5.30 23.96 -10.24
N GLY A 385 5.99 24.55 -11.22
CA GLY A 385 7.30 25.17 -10.99
C GLY A 385 8.44 24.17 -10.76
N ASP A 386 8.47 23.07 -11.52
CA ASP A 386 9.52 22.03 -11.39
C ASP A 386 10.83 22.47 -12.05
N GLU A 387 11.86 22.73 -11.24
CA GLU A 387 13.20 23.12 -11.72
C GLU A 387 14.02 21.93 -12.25
N SER A 388 13.61 20.72 -11.97
CA SER A 388 14.36 19.48 -12.28
C SER A 388 13.44 18.38 -12.84
N PRO A 389 12.84 18.58 -14.02
CA PRO A 389 11.97 17.57 -14.63
C PRO A 389 12.70 16.28 -15.01
N VAL A 390 14.02 16.35 -15.17
CA VAL A 390 14.91 15.19 -15.35
C VAL A 390 15.99 15.21 -14.27
N VAL A 391 16.05 14.16 -13.48
CA VAL A 391 17.06 13.99 -12.43
C VAL A 391 17.98 12.83 -12.80
N ALA A 392 19.27 13.10 -12.88
CA ALA A 392 20.31 12.10 -13.10
C ALA A 392 21.08 11.89 -11.78
N HIS A 393 20.82 10.77 -11.10
CA HIS A 393 21.54 10.36 -9.88
C HIS A 393 22.91 9.72 -10.21
N ASP A 394 23.12 9.32 -11.47
CA ASP A 394 24.34 8.80 -12.04
C ASP A 394 24.38 9.11 -13.55
N LYS A 395 25.36 8.60 -14.27
CA LYS A 395 25.53 8.78 -15.72
C LYS A 395 24.35 8.25 -16.52
N ILE A 396 23.92 8.99 -17.55
CA ILE A 396 22.80 8.68 -18.43
C ILE A 396 23.17 8.52 -19.90
N GLU A 397 24.47 8.49 -20.24
CA GLU A 397 24.95 8.38 -21.63
C GLU A 397 24.51 7.09 -22.33
N GLY A 398 24.06 6.08 -21.57
CA GLY A 398 23.48 4.84 -22.10
C GLY A 398 22.01 4.92 -22.48
N ILE A 399 21.38 6.10 -22.30
CA ILE A 399 19.97 6.33 -22.59
C ILE A 399 19.84 7.23 -23.82
N ASN A 400 19.05 6.78 -24.78
CA ASN A 400 18.82 7.48 -26.04
C ASN A 400 17.49 8.24 -25.95
N PHE A 401 17.55 9.56 -25.77
CA PHE A 401 16.36 10.43 -25.76
C PHE A 401 16.02 10.85 -27.18
N LYS A 402 14.76 10.70 -27.63
CA LYS A 402 14.29 11.00 -28.97
C LYS A 402 12.90 11.63 -28.96
N ASN A 403 12.77 12.81 -29.54
CA ASN A 403 11.49 13.45 -29.82
C ASN A 403 10.53 13.53 -28.60
N ASN A 404 11.09 13.67 -27.40
CA ASN A 404 10.28 13.98 -26.21
C ASN A 404 10.03 15.49 -26.18
N ILE A 405 8.87 15.88 -25.66
CA ILE A 405 8.49 17.29 -25.54
C ILE A 405 8.16 17.65 -24.09
N ILE A 406 8.42 18.89 -23.74
CA ILE A 406 8.11 19.41 -22.41
C ILE A 406 7.57 20.85 -22.48
N ASN A 407 6.46 21.11 -21.80
CA ASN A 407 6.04 22.45 -21.41
C ASN A 407 6.12 22.56 -19.88
N ASN A 408 7.12 23.27 -19.39
CA ASN A 408 7.38 23.48 -17.96
C ASN A 408 7.12 24.96 -17.63
N GLN A 409 5.84 25.31 -17.52
CA GLN A 409 5.37 26.72 -17.49
C GLN A 409 6.11 27.58 -16.49
N GLY A 410 6.74 28.63 -17.00
CA GLY A 410 7.39 29.68 -16.20
C GLY A 410 8.67 29.27 -15.46
N THR A 411 9.10 28.01 -15.61
CA THR A 411 10.27 27.49 -14.89
C THR A 411 11.37 27.08 -15.86
N THR A 412 12.58 27.60 -15.64
CA THR A 412 13.78 27.22 -16.40
C THR A 412 14.33 25.91 -15.83
N PHE A 413 14.82 25.05 -16.70
CA PHE A 413 15.48 23.80 -16.34
C PHE A 413 16.66 23.50 -17.28
N ASN A 414 17.53 22.60 -16.89
CA ASN A 414 18.63 22.18 -17.74
C ASN A 414 18.10 21.37 -18.92
N THR A 415 18.37 21.82 -20.13
CA THR A 415 17.96 21.14 -21.36
C THR A 415 18.77 19.87 -21.59
N LEU A 416 18.11 18.84 -22.14
CA LEU A 416 18.69 17.57 -22.52
C LEU A 416 18.43 17.32 -24.01
N ASP A 417 19.46 16.85 -24.74
CA ASP A 417 19.25 16.48 -26.16
C ASP A 417 18.17 15.40 -26.28
N GLY A 418 17.22 15.59 -27.22
CA GLY A 418 16.05 14.71 -27.38
C GLY A 418 14.88 14.99 -26.43
N LEU A 419 14.97 16.03 -25.58
CA LEU A 419 13.86 16.61 -24.82
C LEU A 419 13.66 18.07 -25.22
N LYS A 420 12.64 18.35 -26.05
CA LYS A 420 12.42 19.66 -26.67
C LYS A 420 11.46 20.51 -25.84
N PRO A 421 11.89 21.67 -25.34
CA PRO A 421 10.97 22.64 -24.74
C PRO A 421 10.09 23.25 -25.83
N ILE A 422 8.78 23.14 -25.67
CA ILE A 422 7.80 23.77 -26.56
C ILE A 422 6.62 24.29 -25.73
N SER A 423 5.96 25.33 -26.25
CA SER A 423 4.76 25.87 -25.62
C SER A 423 3.51 25.22 -26.25
N PHE A 424 2.66 24.66 -25.42
CA PHE A 424 1.35 24.15 -25.78
C PHE A 424 0.39 24.23 -24.59
N GLU A 425 -0.88 24.33 -24.88
CA GLU A 425 -1.93 24.40 -23.87
C GLU A 425 -2.57 23.02 -23.69
N MET A 426 -3.08 22.76 -22.50
CA MET A 426 -3.84 21.54 -22.17
C MET A 426 -5.30 21.88 -21.88
N ASN A 427 -6.21 21.05 -22.37
CA ASN A 427 -7.63 21.10 -22.03
C ASN A 427 -7.97 19.92 -21.12
N SER A 428 -8.81 20.18 -20.13
CA SER A 428 -9.41 19.10 -19.33
C SER A 428 -10.45 18.38 -20.17
N LEU A 429 -10.24 17.10 -20.40
CA LEU A 429 -11.20 16.21 -21.03
C LEU A 429 -12.21 15.70 -19.99
N THR A 430 -11.70 15.44 -18.80
CA THR A 430 -12.44 15.08 -17.58
C THR A 430 -11.70 15.65 -16.37
N GLU A 431 -12.24 15.45 -15.19
CA GLU A 431 -11.59 15.85 -13.92
C GLU A 431 -10.15 15.33 -13.80
N ASN A 432 -9.87 14.14 -14.32
CA ASN A 432 -8.58 13.46 -14.15
C ASN A 432 -7.81 13.22 -15.46
N ILE A 433 -8.25 13.79 -16.58
CA ILE A 433 -7.56 13.64 -17.87
C ILE A 433 -7.45 14.98 -18.57
N MET A 434 -6.22 15.40 -18.78
CA MET A 434 -5.88 16.55 -19.61
C MET A 434 -5.19 16.10 -20.89
N VAL A 435 -5.51 16.75 -22.00
CA VAL A 435 -4.91 16.49 -23.31
C VAL A 435 -4.50 17.81 -23.96
N PRO A 436 -3.52 17.83 -24.88
CA PRO A 436 -3.16 19.05 -25.60
C PRO A 436 -4.38 19.67 -26.31
N SER A 437 -4.56 20.98 -26.17
CA SER A 437 -5.70 21.71 -26.76
C SER A 437 -5.72 21.59 -28.29
N ASN A 438 -4.54 21.63 -28.89
CA ASN A 438 -4.31 21.48 -30.33
C ASN A 438 -3.40 20.30 -30.62
N ASP A 439 -3.38 19.83 -31.84
CA ASP A 439 -2.42 18.83 -32.29
C ASP A 439 -1.02 19.42 -32.22
N ILE A 440 -0.13 18.70 -31.54
CA ILE A 440 1.27 19.07 -31.46
C ILE A 440 1.96 18.62 -32.76
N GLN A 441 2.46 19.59 -33.52
CA GLN A 441 3.13 19.36 -34.81
C GLN A 441 4.61 19.04 -34.57
N GLU A 442 4.90 17.85 -34.07
CA GLU A 442 6.26 17.37 -33.85
C GLU A 442 6.44 16.00 -34.52
N ASP A 443 7.67 15.79 -35.01
CA ASP A 443 8.01 14.49 -35.58
C ASP A 443 8.00 13.40 -34.51
N VAL A 444 7.54 12.23 -34.91
CA VAL A 444 7.50 11.04 -34.06
C VAL A 444 8.66 10.13 -34.41
N PHE A 445 9.49 9.80 -33.43
CA PHE A 445 10.57 8.84 -33.60
C PHE A 445 10.01 7.42 -33.80
N VAL A 446 10.52 6.71 -34.81
CA VAL A 446 10.21 5.30 -35.08
C VAL A 446 11.46 4.49 -34.79
N GLY A 447 11.44 3.73 -33.69
CA GLY A 447 12.49 2.83 -33.27
C GLY A 447 12.24 1.38 -33.70
N PHE A 448 13.16 0.50 -33.30
CA PHE A 448 13.03 -0.93 -33.51
C PHE A 448 11.79 -1.48 -32.79
N GLU A 449 10.97 -2.23 -33.48
CA GLU A 449 9.68 -2.82 -33.00
C GLU A 449 8.63 -1.78 -32.50
N PHE A 450 8.77 -0.48 -32.82
CA PHE A 450 7.79 0.55 -32.43
C PHE A 450 6.43 0.37 -33.11
N GLU A 451 6.35 -0.40 -34.18
CA GLU A 451 5.08 -0.83 -34.78
C GLU A 451 4.20 -1.66 -33.83
N THR A 452 4.80 -2.25 -32.78
CA THR A 452 4.03 -2.97 -31.74
C THR A 452 3.28 -2.03 -30.80
N ILE A 453 3.61 -0.72 -30.78
CA ILE A 453 2.85 0.32 -30.09
C ILE A 453 1.75 0.81 -31.05
N ASP A 454 0.82 -0.06 -31.38
CA ASP A 454 -0.17 0.17 -32.43
C ASP A 454 -1.38 1.02 -31.99
N LYS A 455 -1.59 1.15 -30.69
CA LYS A 455 -2.71 1.89 -30.08
C LYS A 455 -2.24 2.95 -29.10
N ASP A 456 -3.08 3.97 -28.93
CA ASP A 456 -2.91 4.97 -27.88
C ASP A 456 -3.61 4.53 -26.58
N LEU A 457 -3.56 5.38 -25.54
CA LEU A 457 -4.19 5.17 -24.23
C LEU A 457 -5.70 4.85 -24.33
N PHE A 458 -6.39 5.40 -25.30
CA PHE A 458 -7.84 5.20 -25.51
C PHE A 458 -8.17 4.11 -26.52
N GLY A 459 -7.15 3.38 -27.02
CA GLY A 459 -7.30 2.30 -27.98
C GLY A 459 -7.39 2.77 -29.44
N ASN A 460 -7.13 4.05 -29.74
CA ASN A 460 -7.09 4.55 -31.10
C ASN A 460 -5.83 4.09 -31.82
N SER A 461 -5.92 3.83 -33.13
CA SER A 461 -4.83 3.40 -33.98
C SER A 461 -3.75 4.49 -34.13
N ARG A 462 -2.49 4.15 -33.80
CA ARG A 462 -1.34 5.00 -34.08
C ARG A 462 -0.87 4.89 -35.54
N ALA A 463 -1.31 3.88 -36.29
CA ALA A 463 -1.03 3.75 -37.71
C ALA A 463 -1.77 4.80 -38.52
N ASP A 464 -3.00 5.19 -38.10
CA ASP A 464 -3.80 6.18 -38.78
C ASP A 464 -3.34 7.61 -38.47
N LYS A 465 -2.97 7.86 -37.23
CA LYS A 465 -2.40 9.12 -36.73
C LYS A 465 -1.42 8.82 -35.61
N ASN A 466 -0.19 9.28 -35.69
CA ASN A 466 0.76 9.14 -34.62
C ASN A 466 1.12 10.51 -34.04
N ALA A 467 1.32 10.56 -32.72
CA ALA A 467 1.69 11.77 -32.01
C ALA A 467 2.51 11.44 -30.76
N VAL A 468 3.17 12.45 -30.21
CA VAL A 468 3.86 12.37 -28.92
C VAL A 468 2.86 12.27 -27.77
N GLY A 469 3.24 11.62 -26.69
CA GLY A 469 2.39 11.39 -25.53
C GLY A 469 1.42 10.21 -25.65
N ALA A 470 0.65 9.99 -24.61
CA ALA A 470 -0.22 8.82 -24.46
C ALA A 470 -1.49 8.85 -25.33
N VAL A 471 -1.93 10.03 -25.76
CA VAL A 471 -3.21 10.23 -26.46
C VAL A 471 -2.97 10.80 -27.85
N VAL A 472 -3.52 10.15 -28.88
CA VAL A 472 -3.46 10.58 -30.28
C VAL A 472 -4.75 11.21 -30.74
N ASN A 473 -5.88 10.65 -30.34
CA ASN A 473 -7.20 11.13 -30.70
C ASN A 473 -8.04 11.45 -29.47
N LYS A 474 -8.59 12.66 -29.44
CA LYS A 474 -9.36 13.23 -28.34
C LYS A 474 -10.85 12.94 -28.42
N ASP A 475 -11.31 12.45 -29.57
CA ASP A 475 -12.76 12.32 -29.89
C ASP A 475 -13.38 11.04 -29.29
N VAL A 476 -12.55 10.06 -28.89
CA VAL A 476 -13.02 8.81 -28.30
C VAL A 476 -12.60 8.78 -26.85
N VAL A 477 -13.57 8.83 -25.99
CA VAL A 477 -13.28 8.91 -24.57
C VAL A 477 -14.17 8.00 -23.78
N ASP A 478 -13.58 6.95 -23.23
CA ASP A 478 -14.07 6.41 -21.98
C ASP A 478 -13.52 7.30 -20.85
N SER A 479 -14.17 8.45 -20.68
CA SER A 479 -13.72 9.51 -19.78
C SER A 479 -13.91 9.19 -18.30
N LYS A 480 -14.62 8.11 -17.98
CA LYS A 480 -14.97 7.74 -16.62
C LYS A 480 -14.03 6.66 -16.07
N ILE A 481 -12.73 6.96 -16.05
CA ILE A 481 -11.72 6.00 -15.55
C ILE A 481 -11.87 5.68 -14.04
N LEU A 482 -12.47 6.60 -13.27
CA LEU A 482 -12.76 6.40 -11.85
C LEU A 482 -14.20 5.96 -11.58
N ASP A 483 -14.96 5.59 -12.62
CA ASP A 483 -16.28 4.99 -12.42
C ASP A 483 -16.13 3.59 -11.82
N LYS A 484 -16.41 3.49 -10.53
CA LYS A 484 -16.25 2.25 -9.76
C LYS A 484 -17.14 1.12 -10.27
N SER A 485 -18.19 1.40 -11.00
CA SER A 485 -19.04 0.37 -11.61
C SER A 485 -18.34 -0.46 -12.70
N LYS A 486 -17.17 -0.03 -13.16
CA LYS A 486 -16.34 -0.77 -14.12
C LYS A 486 -15.44 -1.83 -13.45
N TYR A 487 -15.31 -1.77 -12.13
CA TYR A 487 -14.35 -2.55 -11.37
C TYR A 487 -15.03 -3.27 -10.22
N GLY A 488 -14.60 -4.50 -9.97
CA GLY A 488 -15.15 -5.27 -8.85
C GLY A 488 -16.56 -5.78 -9.11
N THR A 489 -17.31 -5.98 -8.04
CA THR A 489 -18.64 -6.59 -8.09
C THR A 489 -19.73 -5.55 -8.29
N ASP A 490 -20.78 -5.88 -9.03
CA ASP A 490 -21.95 -5.00 -9.24
C ASP A 490 -22.85 -4.91 -8.01
N TRP A 491 -22.84 -5.90 -7.14
CA TRP A 491 -23.74 -6.00 -5.98
C TRP A 491 -23.18 -5.35 -4.71
N TYR A 492 -21.86 -5.07 -4.63
CA TYR A 492 -21.25 -4.47 -3.47
C TYR A 492 -21.19 -2.95 -3.61
N SER A 493 -22.05 -2.27 -2.86
CA SER A 493 -21.98 -0.82 -2.76
C SER A 493 -20.94 -0.42 -1.72
N ILE A 494 -19.85 0.20 -2.17
CA ILE A 494 -18.94 0.89 -1.26
C ILE A 494 -19.73 2.05 -0.68
N ASN A 495 -20.19 1.90 0.56
CA ASN A 495 -20.76 3.02 1.30
C ASN A 495 -19.63 4.05 1.45
N ASN A 496 -19.61 5.01 0.57
CA ASN A 496 -18.95 6.28 0.86
C ASN A 496 -19.75 6.87 2.02
N THR A 497 -19.36 6.53 3.26
CA THR A 497 -19.82 7.31 4.40
C THR A 497 -19.34 8.71 4.09
N THR A 498 -20.26 9.55 3.61
CA THR A 498 -20.04 10.98 3.65
C THR A 498 -19.65 11.25 5.08
N ASP A 499 -18.50 11.90 5.28
CA ASP A 499 -18.02 12.37 6.58
C ASP A 499 -19.07 13.38 7.15
N THR A 500 -20.27 12.92 7.44
CA THR A 500 -21.24 13.68 8.20
C THR A 500 -20.76 13.60 9.65
N LYS A 501 -19.92 14.58 10.01
CA LYS A 501 -19.43 14.74 11.36
C LYS A 501 -20.63 14.96 12.27
N THR A 502 -21.11 13.88 12.87
CA THR A 502 -22.17 13.97 13.87
C THR A 502 -21.60 14.63 15.12
N LEU A 503 -22.18 15.77 15.53
CA LEU A 503 -21.80 16.48 16.75
C LEU A 503 -22.66 16.00 17.90
N SER A 504 -22.06 15.33 18.88
CA SER A 504 -22.73 14.91 20.12
C SER A 504 -22.29 15.79 21.28
N MET A 505 -23.24 16.46 21.92
CA MET A 505 -23.00 17.22 23.13
C MET A 505 -23.06 16.30 24.36
N VAL A 506 -22.06 16.41 25.24
CA VAL A 506 -21.95 15.56 26.43
C VAL A 506 -21.81 16.45 27.67
N SER A 507 -22.69 16.27 28.62
CA SER A 507 -22.69 16.96 29.93
C SER A 507 -22.00 16.11 30.99
N GLN A 508 -21.68 16.71 32.16
CA GLN A 508 -21.03 16.01 33.28
C GLN A 508 -21.85 14.83 33.83
N ASN A 509 -23.16 14.79 33.58
CA ASN A 509 -24.04 13.73 34.06
C ASN A 509 -24.15 12.55 33.08
N ASP A 510 -23.57 12.70 31.89
CA ASP A 510 -23.55 11.64 30.88
C ASP A 510 -22.37 10.69 31.11
N ASP A 511 -22.54 9.42 30.79
CA ASP A 511 -21.45 8.46 30.73
C ASP A 511 -20.65 8.66 29.44
N LEU A 512 -19.46 9.29 29.57
CA LEU A 512 -18.59 9.59 28.44
C LEU A 512 -18.20 8.30 27.65
N ALA A 513 -17.92 7.20 28.33
CA ALA A 513 -17.54 5.96 27.69
C ALA A 513 -18.66 5.40 26.80
N SER A 514 -19.90 5.43 27.31
CA SER A 514 -21.07 4.99 26.52
C SER A 514 -21.29 5.91 25.32
N LYS A 515 -21.15 7.23 25.48
CA LYS A 515 -21.32 8.19 24.38
C LYS A 515 -20.29 7.98 23.27
N ILE A 516 -19.03 7.66 23.62
CA ILE A 516 -17.99 7.33 22.66
C ILE A 516 -18.28 6.00 21.96
N ALA A 517 -18.72 4.98 22.71
CA ALA A 517 -19.05 3.67 22.14
C ALA A 517 -20.22 3.73 21.13
N GLU A 518 -21.25 4.54 21.44
CA GLU A 518 -22.45 4.73 20.60
C GLU A 518 -22.21 5.63 19.38
N ALA A 519 -21.16 6.45 19.39
CA ALA A 519 -20.89 7.39 18.33
C ALA A 519 -20.47 6.68 17.02
N ASP A 520 -20.92 7.22 15.89
CA ASP A 520 -20.51 6.79 14.57
C ASP A 520 -19.05 7.17 14.27
N GLU A 521 -18.45 6.50 13.29
CA GLU A 521 -17.12 6.86 12.80
C GLU A 521 -17.10 8.31 12.27
N GLY A 522 -16.05 9.07 12.63
CA GLY A 522 -15.91 10.48 12.27
C GLY A 522 -16.65 11.45 13.18
N SER A 523 -17.38 10.97 14.18
CA SER A 523 -18.15 11.83 15.12
C SER A 523 -17.26 12.73 15.97
N ILE A 524 -17.83 13.86 16.37
CA ILE A 524 -17.25 14.83 17.31
C ILE A 524 -18.02 14.78 18.62
N ILE A 525 -17.36 14.42 19.71
CA ILE A 525 -17.87 14.46 21.08
C ILE A 525 -17.45 15.80 21.69
N SER A 526 -18.43 16.69 21.92
CA SER A 526 -18.20 18.01 22.46
C SER A 526 -18.60 18.05 23.94
N LEU A 527 -17.59 18.20 24.82
CA LEU A 527 -17.78 18.19 26.27
C LEU A 527 -18.15 19.59 26.79
N GLU A 528 -19.19 19.68 27.57
CA GLU A 528 -19.46 20.89 28.33
C GLU A 528 -18.36 21.12 29.39
N ALA A 529 -18.17 22.38 29.81
CA ALA A 529 -17.19 22.68 30.84
C ALA A 529 -17.52 21.93 32.14
N GLY A 530 -16.49 21.31 32.74
CA GLY A 530 -16.63 20.53 33.97
C GLY A 530 -15.70 19.34 34.06
N THR A 531 -15.98 18.46 35.01
CA THR A 531 -15.15 17.29 35.30
C THR A 531 -15.88 16.00 34.97
N TYR A 532 -15.23 15.14 34.19
CA TYR A 532 -15.70 13.84 33.74
C TYR A 532 -14.82 12.76 34.38
N GLN A 533 -15.42 11.94 35.23
CA GLN A 533 -14.71 10.82 35.88
C GLN A 533 -14.81 9.57 34.99
N ILE A 534 -13.67 8.93 34.74
CA ILE A 534 -13.61 7.64 34.04
C ILE A 534 -12.80 6.64 34.89
N GLU A 535 -13.40 5.50 35.19
CA GLU A 535 -12.80 4.44 36.03
C GLU A 535 -12.31 3.24 35.23
N LYS A 536 -12.63 3.20 33.93
CA LYS A 536 -12.24 2.12 33.01
C LYS A 536 -11.65 2.72 31.75
N SER A 537 -10.70 2.00 31.15
CA SER A 537 -10.15 2.37 29.84
C SER A 537 -11.27 2.51 28.79
N ILE A 538 -11.20 3.56 27.99
CA ILE A 538 -12.10 3.78 26.88
C ILE A 538 -11.43 3.22 25.62
N PRO A 539 -11.99 2.17 24.99
CA PRO A 539 -11.45 1.66 23.74
C PRO A 539 -11.75 2.60 22.59
N ILE A 540 -10.73 2.87 21.80
CA ILE A 540 -10.83 3.70 20.56
C ILE A 540 -10.54 2.77 19.38
N ASP A 541 -11.58 2.33 18.70
CA ASP A 541 -11.57 1.38 17.58
C ASP A 541 -12.07 1.99 16.26
N LYS A 542 -12.29 3.30 16.27
CA LYS A 542 -12.80 4.08 15.14
C LYS A 542 -12.24 5.51 15.19
N LYS A 543 -12.45 6.26 14.12
CA LYS A 543 -12.10 7.69 14.07
C LYS A 543 -13.08 8.49 14.92
N ILE A 544 -12.56 9.23 15.90
CA ILE A 544 -13.37 10.07 16.79
C ILE A 544 -12.59 11.31 17.27
N THR A 545 -13.29 12.41 17.40
CA THR A 545 -12.76 13.64 18.00
C THR A 545 -13.46 13.90 19.34
N ILE A 546 -12.68 14.17 20.38
CA ILE A 546 -13.19 14.58 21.70
C ILE A 546 -12.64 15.99 21.98
N GLN A 547 -13.52 16.94 22.23
CA GLN A 547 -13.11 18.32 22.43
C GLN A 547 -13.92 19.02 23.50
N SER A 548 -13.40 20.09 24.11
CA SER A 548 -14.21 21.00 24.90
C SER A 548 -15.10 21.83 24.00
N LYS A 549 -16.33 22.07 24.44
CA LYS A 549 -17.28 22.96 23.77
C LYS A 549 -16.81 24.44 23.78
N ASP A 550 -16.18 24.86 24.87
CA ASP A 550 -15.67 26.20 25.07
C ASP A 550 -14.14 26.20 25.14
N GLU A 551 -13.51 26.93 24.26
CA GLU A 551 -12.03 27.00 24.19
C GLU A 551 -11.42 27.68 25.42
N ASN A 552 -12.18 28.60 26.10
CA ASN A 552 -11.72 29.33 27.27
C ASN A 552 -12.01 28.62 28.59
N ASN A 553 -12.89 27.59 28.58
CA ASN A 553 -13.28 26.88 29.78
C ASN A 553 -13.20 25.34 29.49
N LYS A 554 -11.99 24.83 29.63
CA LYS A 554 -11.68 23.43 29.26
C LYS A 554 -12.38 22.43 30.14
N ALA A 555 -12.99 21.40 29.52
CA ALA A 555 -13.41 20.20 30.21
C ALA A 555 -12.20 19.43 30.76
N THR A 556 -12.38 18.81 31.93
CA THR A 556 -11.34 17.99 32.56
C THR A 556 -11.81 16.54 32.62
N ILE A 557 -11.07 15.64 32.02
CA ILE A 557 -11.25 14.19 32.16
C ILE A 557 -10.28 13.71 33.24
N ILE A 558 -10.80 13.05 34.28
CA ILE A 558 -10.00 12.44 35.35
C ILE A 558 -10.11 10.92 35.19
N TYR A 559 -8.97 10.27 35.05
CA TYR A 559 -8.90 8.81 34.97
C TYR A 559 -8.38 8.24 36.29
N SER A 560 -9.23 7.43 36.91
CA SER A 560 -8.96 6.73 38.19
C SER A 560 -9.02 5.20 38.06
N GLY A 561 -8.75 4.68 36.86
CA GLY A 561 -8.67 3.25 36.62
C GLY A 561 -7.45 2.58 37.25
N GLY A 562 -7.34 1.27 37.08
CA GLY A 562 -6.25 0.48 37.66
C GLY A 562 -4.85 0.92 37.19
N ALA A 563 -3.85 0.63 38.00
CA ALA A 563 -2.44 0.86 37.62
C ALA A 563 -2.09 0.14 36.31
N GLU A 564 -1.22 0.73 35.49
CA GLU A 564 -0.79 0.23 34.18
C GLU A 564 -1.94 0.04 33.18
N THR A 565 -3.06 0.73 33.35
CA THR A 565 -4.14 0.78 32.35
C THR A 565 -4.24 2.18 31.72
N PRO A 566 -4.59 2.29 30.42
CA PRO A 566 -4.70 3.58 29.77
C PRO A 566 -6.07 4.22 29.97
N ALA A 567 -6.14 5.56 30.02
CA ALA A 567 -7.42 6.26 29.92
C ALA A 567 -8.07 6.01 28.56
N PHE A 568 -7.28 6.08 27.48
CA PHE A 568 -7.71 5.74 26.14
C PHE A 568 -6.87 4.56 25.60
N GLU A 569 -7.53 3.45 25.31
CA GLU A 569 -6.91 2.26 24.74
C GLU A 569 -7.03 2.31 23.21
N MET A 570 -5.90 2.48 22.53
CA MET A 570 -5.83 2.60 21.08
C MET A 570 -5.94 1.23 20.42
N ASN A 571 -7.12 0.92 19.94
CA ASN A 571 -7.44 -0.35 19.28
C ASN A 571 -7.13 -0.31 17.77
N PRO A 572 -7.13 -1.47 17.07
CA PRO A 572 -7.01 -1.50 15.62
C PRO A 572 -8.03 -0.60 14.93
N LYS A 573 -7.58 0.22 13.98
CA LYS A 573 -8.35 1.27 13.27
C LYS A 573 -8.73 2.49 14.09
N GLY A 574 -8.39 2.54 15.38
CA GLY A 574 -8.67 3.69 16.23
C GLY A 574 -7.91 4.94 15.78
N GLU A 575 -8.61 6.02 15.54
CA GLU A 575 -8.04 7.34 15.27
C GLU A 575 -8.64 8.34 16.25
N LEU A 576 -7.86 8.71 17.27
CA LEU A 576 -8.30 9.64 18.31
C LEU A 576 -7.74 11.04 18.07
N THR A 577 -8.61 12.03 18.03
CA THR A 577 -8.23 13.43 18.15
C THR A 577 -8.75 13.99 19.48
N LEU A 578 -7.84 14.44 20.36
CA LEU A 578 -8.19 15.23 21.54
C LEU A 578 -7.90 16.70 21.30
N SER A 579 -8.86 17.56 21.61
CA SER A 579 -8.69 18.98 21.40
C SER A 579 -9.21 19.81 22.59
N ASN A 580 -8.38 20.74 23.02
CA ASN A 580 -8.74 21.78 23.96
C ASN A 580 -9.34 21.27 25.30
N LEU A 581 -8.75 20.25 25.92
CA LEU A 581 -9.21 19.67 27.19
C LEU A 581 -8.06 19.35 28.14
N ALA A 582 -8.37 19.03 29.39
CA ALA A 582 -7.41 18.49 30.36
C ALA A 582 -7.66 16.99 30.59
N LEU A 583 -6.59 16.20 30.63
CA LEU A 583 -6.61 14.78 30.95
C LEU A 583 -5.65 14.54 32.14
N LYS A 584 -6.18 14.00 33.25
CA LYS A 584 -5.44 13.82 34.50
C LYS A 584 -5.51 12.36 34.99
N GLY A 585 -4.38 11.83 35.42
CA GLY A 585 -4.27 10.52 36.04
C GLY A 585 -3.91 10.64 37.53
N GLU A 586 -3.49 9.50 38.12
CA GLU A 586 -3.05 9.34 39.53
C GLU A 586 -1.66 8.72 39.61
N ASP A 587 -0.75 9.10 38.72
CA ASP A 587 0.68 8.72 38.62
C ASP A 587 0.97 7.24 38.25
N THR A 588 -0.01 6.33 38.23
CA THR A 588 0.23 4.91 37.97
C THR A 588 -0.39 4.38 36.69
N GLN A 589 -1.18 5.21 36.03
CA GLN A 589 -1.90 4.90 34.79
C GLN A 589 -1.18 5.46 33.57
N TYR A 590 -1.70 5.15 32.38
CA TYR A 590 -1.27 5.74 31.11
C TYR A 590 -2.34 6.67 30.57
N ALA A 591 -1.95 7.76 29.92
CA ALA A 591 -2.93 8.59 29.22
C ALA A 591 -3.42 7.84 27.96
N PHE A 592 -2.48 7.32 27.18
CA PHE A 592 -2.76 6.54 25.97
C PHE A 592 -1.89 5.27 25.95
N ALA A 593 -2.45 4.16 25.49
CA ALA A 593 -1.64 2.99 25.14
C ALA A 593 -2.28 2.20 23.98
N SER A 594 -1.46 1.57 23.16
CA SER A 594 -1.93 0.55 22.21
C SER A 594 -2.32 -0.74 22.95
N LEU A 595 -3.00 -1.66 22.27
CA LEU A 595 -3.21 -3.00 22.83
C LEU A 595 -1.89 -3.75 23.01
N LYS A 596 -1.81 -4.56 24.06
CA LYS A 596 -0.69 -5.50 24.27
C LYS A 596 -0.70 -6.68 23.29
N LYS A 597 -1.86 -7.03 22.72
CA LYS A 597 -2.09 -8.14 21.78
C LYS A 597 -3.22 -7.79 20.83
N ASN A 598 -3.31 -8.53 19.74
CA ASN A 598 -4.41 -8.40 18.77
C ASN A 598 -4.45 -7.05 18.04
N MET A 599 -3.30 -6.40 17.86
CA MET A 599 -3.18 -5.24 16.97
C MET A 599 -3.18 -5.71 15.52
N SER A 600 -4.35 -5.93 14.96
CA SER A 600 -4.53 -6.37 13.57
C SER A 600 -4.32 -5.24 12.55
N SER A 601 -4.43 -3.97 12.99
CA SER A 601 -4.26 -2.78 12.16
C SER A 601 -3.56 -1.67 12.93
N LEU A 602 -3.26 -0.57 12.25
CA LEU A 602 -2.71 0.65 12.86
C LEU A 602 -3.75 1.37 13.74
N TYR A 603 -3.24 2.29 14.56
CA TYR A 603 -4.00 3.34 15.24
C TYR A 603 -3.35 4.70 14.98
N ASN A 604 -4.07 5.80 15.21
CA ASN A 604 -3.52 7.14 15.07
C ASN A 604 -3.93 8.04 16.25
N LEU A 605 -3.06 8.99 16.61
CA LEU A 605 -3.29 9.90 17.75
C LEU A 605 -2.93 11.33 17.39
N LYS A 606 -3.89 12.25 17.61
CA LYS A 606 -3.68 13.68 17.57
C LYS A 606 -4.13 14.34 18.88
N VAL A 607 -3.26 15.16 19.47
CA VAL A 607 -3.54 15.90 20.69
C VAL A 607 -3.22 17.36 20.44
N SER A 608 -4.22 18.22 20.56
CA SER A 608 -4.05 19.65 20.31
C SER A 608 -4.60 20.53 21.44
N ASN A 609 -3.82 21.52 21.88
CA ASN A 609 -4.19 22.47 22.91
C ASN A 609 -4.67 21.84 24.23
N CYS A 610 -4.14 20.66 24.58
CA CYS A 610 -4.53 19.88 25.75
C CYS A 610 -3.53 20.05 26.92
N GLU A 611 -4.01 19.75 28.15
CA GLU A 611 -3.16 19.55 29.31
C GLU A 611 -3.21 18.08 29.73
N ILE A 612 -2.05 17.38 29.74
CA ILE A 612 -1.93 15.98 30.18
C ILE A 612 -1.03 15.92 31.40
N SER A 613 -1.50 15.33 32.51
CA SER A 613 -0.74 15.35 33.74
C SER A 613 -0.96 14.12 34.62
N ASN A 614 0.06 13.82 35.44
CA ASN A 614 0.03 12.80 36.49
C ASN A 614 -0.21 11.39 35.96
N PHE A 615 0.55 11.01 34.94
CA PHE A 615 0.53 9.64 34.37
C PHE A 615 1.90 8.98 34.50
N ASP A 616 1.92 7.64 34.57
CA ASP A 616 3.15 6.89 34.41
C ASP A 616 3.66 7.02 32.95
N TYR A 617 2.78 6.88 31.95
CA TYR A 617 3.11 7.15 30.54
C TYR A 617 2.13 8.13 29.91
N VAL A 618 2.64 9.09 29.18
CA VAL A 618 1.82 9.87 28.28
C VAL A 618 1.32 8.98 27.15
N LEU A 619 2.21 8.26 26.46
CA LEU A 619 1.86 7.26 25.46
C LEU A 619 2.76 6.02 25.62
N LYS A 620 2.14 4.85 25.68
CA LYS A 620 2.81 3.54 25.70
C LYS A 620 2.51 2.75 24.43
N GLY A 621 3.45 2.73 23.50
CA GLY A 621 3.39 1.85 22.31
C GLY A 621 3.88 0.44 22.66
N TYR A 622 2.99 -0.55 22.68
CA TYR A 622 3.40 -1.93 22.91
C TYR A 622 3.98 -2.57 21.63
N LYS A 623 4.77 -3.62 21.82
CA LYS A 623 5.34 -4.43 20.73
C LYS A 623 4.24 -4.88 19.77
N LEU A 624 4.53 -4.83 18.47
CA LEU A 624 3.62 -5.14 17.35
C LEU A 624 2.48 -4.14 17.12
N SER A 625 2.40 -3.06 17.88
CA SER A 625 1.54 -1.93 17.52
C SER A 625 2.19 -1.05 16.45
N PHE A 626 1.38 -0.33 15.69
CA PHE A 626 1.86 0.63 14.70
C PHE A 626 0.94 1.83 14.61
N SER A 627 1.53 3.00 14.45
CA SER A 627 0.83 4.25 14.15
C SER A 627 1.46 4.92 12.93
N GLU A 628 0.65 5.38 12.00
CA GLU A 628 1.11 6.17 10.86
C GLU A 628 1.52 7.57 11.31
N TYR A 629 0.75 8.16 12.23
CA TYR A 629 1.11 9.45 12.81
C TYR A 629 0.72 9.56 14.28
N ILE A 630 1.60 10.21 15.05
CA ILE A 630 1.38 10.65 16.42
C ILE A 630 1.73 12.13 16.48
N SER A 631 0.79 12.95 16.91
CA SER A 631 0.94 14.40 16.90
C SER A 631 0.51 15.03 18.21
N PHE A 632 1.37 15.89 18.78
CA PHE A 632 1.07 16.76 19.90
C PHE A 632 1.35 18.20 19.49
N VAL A 633 0.34 19.05 19.51
CA VAL A 633 0.45 20.45 19.09
C VAL A 633 -0.14 21.38 20.16
N GLY A 634 0.58 22.44 20.53
CA GLY A 634 0.10 23.47 21.46
C GLY A 634 -0.26 22.95 22.86
N SER A 635 0.28 21.79 23.26
CA SER A 635 -0.15 21.06 24.44
C SER A 635 0.86 21.15 25.59
N THR A 636 0.37 21.03 26.82
CA THR A 636 1.19 20.98 28.05
C THR A 636 1.16 19.57 28.63
N LEU A 637 2.34 18.97 28.81
CA LEU A 637 2.53 17.63 29.38
C LEU A 637 3.38 17.79 30.65
N LYS A 638 2.83 17.40 31.79
CA LYS A 638 3.52 17.67 33.05
C LYS A 638 3.35 16.59 34.12
N ASN A 639 4.34 16.49 34.99
CA ASN A 639 4.31 15.58 36.15
C ASN A 639 4.07 14.10 35.77
N CYS A 640 4.63 13.64 34.67
CA CYS A 640 4.55 12.22 34.25
C CYS A 640 5.87 11.51 34.52
N GLU A 641 5.83 10.19 34.76
CA GLU A 641 7.05 9.42 34.91
C GLU A 641 7.77 9.28 33.57
N ASN A 642 7.05 8.84 32.51
CA ASN A 642 7.55 8.68 31.14
C ASN A 642 6.74 9.55 30.17
N GLY A 643 7.36 9.99 29.09
CA GLY A 643 6.71 10.67 28.01
C GLY A 643 6.10 9.74 26.96
N ILE A 644 6.60 9.81 25.73
CA ILE A 644 6.13 9.09 24.57
C ILE A 644 7.09 7.93 24.30
N GLU A 645 6.66 6.68 24.55
CA GLU A 645 7.44 5.48 24.30
C GLU A 645 6.96 4.76 23.04
N LEU A 646 7.83 4.70 22.03
CA LEU A 646 7.64 4.08 20.72
C LEU A 646 8.83 3.20 20.34
N SER A 647 9.49 2.58 21.32
CA SER A 647 10.74 1.84 21.17
C SER A 647 10.63 0.35 21.48
N ALA A 648 9.42 -0.19 21.55
CA ALA A 648 9.20 -1.60 21.87
C ALA A 648 9.69 -2.58 20.78
N GLU A 649 9.96 -2.11 19.56
CA GLU A 649 10.50 -2.85 18.43
C GLU A 649 11.96 -2.44 18.19
N THR A 650 12.91 -3.31 18.52
CA THR A 650 14.35 -2.98 18.45
C THR A 650 15.19 -4.02 17.72
N ASP A 651 14.58 -4.97 17.01
CA ASP A 651 15.27 -6.12 16.44
C ASP A 651 15.73 -5.94 14.97
N ASP A 652 15.67 -4.73 14.44
CA ASP A 652 16.09 -4.36 13.07
C ASP A 652 15.41 -5.19 11.96
N LYS A 653 14.17 -5.68 12.17
CA LYS A 653 13.43 -6.46 11.18
C LYS A 653 12.44 -5.65 10.36
N GLY A 654 12.54 -4.32 10.44
CA GLY A 654 11.64 -3.42 9.76
C GLY A 654 10.25 -3.32 10.40
N ASP A 655 10.07 -3.83 11.62
CA ASP A 655 8.91 -3.55 12.45
C ASP A 655 9.24 -2.39 13.39
N TYR A 656 8.30 -1.48 13.58
CA TYR A 656 8.43 -0.28 14.39
C TYR A 656 7.06 0.24 14.84
N ASN A 657 7.03 1.08 15.89
CA ASN A 657 5.77 1.52 16.50
C ASN A 657 5.14 2.74 15.84
N ALA A 658 5.90 3.56 15.12
CA ALA A 658 5.36 4.73 14.44
C ALA A 658 6.15 5.09 13.17
N GLU A 659 5.48 5.75 12.21
CA GLU A 659 6.08 6.31 11.01
C GLU A 659 6.43 7.78 11.17
N ASN A 660 5.47 8.58 11.65
CA ASN A 660 5.62 10.03 11.78
C ASN A 660 5.27 10.48 13.20
N VAL A 661 6.15 11.25 13.84
CA VAL A 661 5.94 11.84 15.15
C VAL A 661 6.15 13.35 15.07
N THR A 662 5.14 14.12 15.45
CA THR A 662 5.18 15.60 15.46
C THR A 662 4.92 16.13 16.84
N ILE A 663 5.83 16.97 17.33
CA ILE A 663 5.72 17.74 18.57
C ILE A 663 5.93 19.21 18.23
N GLU A 664 4.90 20.02 18.35
CA GLU A 664 4.97 21.42 17.95
C GLU A 664 4.31 22.33 18.96
N ASN A 665 4.97 23.45 19.31
CA ASN A 665 4.46 24.43 20.26
C ASN A 665 4.04 23.83 21.62
N CYS A 666 4.73 22.78 22.09
CA CYS A 666 4.40 22.05 23.31
C CYS A 666 5.25 22.47 24.50
N GLN A 667 4.73 22.21 25.71
CA GLN A 667 5.44 22.40 26.96
C GLN A 667 5.54 21.08 27.71
N PHE A 668 6.75 20.64 27.98
CA PHE A 668 7.05 19.47 28.81
C PHE A 668 7.68 19.96 30.13
N ASP A 669 7.04 19.67 31.23
CA ASP A 669 7.55 20.05 32.55
C ASP A 669 7.52 18.86 33.52
N ASN A 670 8.65 18.54 34.13
CA ASN A 670 8.78 17.47 35.08
C ASN A 670 8.33 16.09 34.54
N ILE A 671 8.74 15.77 33.32
CA ILE A 671 8.70 14.38 32.83
C ILE A 671 9.96 13.70 33.36
N ARG A 672 9.78 12.71 34.26
CA ARG A 672 10.88 12.22 35.11
C ARG A 672 11.92 11.37 34.38
N LYS A 673 11.51 10.68 33.28
CA LYS A 673 12.38 9.88 32.39
C LYS A 673 12.46 10.47 30.98
N ASN A 674 12.59 9.65 29.93
CA ASN A 674 12.59 10.14 28.56
C ASN A 674 11.30 10.92 28.25
N VAL A 675 11.41 12.01 27.53
CA VAL A 675 10.25 12.67 26.94
C VAL A 675 9.83 11.96 25.66
N ILE A 676 10.81 11.52 24.86
CA ILE A 676 10.58 10.71 23.67
C ILE A 676 11.60 9.56 23.69
N ASP A 677 11.12 8.33 23.56
CA ASP A 677 11.93 7.16 23.26
C ASP A 677 11.35 6.50 21.99
N TYR A 678 12.05 6.67 20.86
CA TYR A 678 11.49 6.35 19.55
C TYR A 678 12.49 5.57 18.69
N TYR A 679 12.16 4.28 18.45
CA TYR A 679 12.83 3.42 17.51
C TYR A 679 12.04 3.34 16.20
N ARG A 680 12.66 3.67 15.07
CA ARG A 680 12.07 3.52 13.76
C ARG A 680 12.81 2.48 12.92
N GLY A 681 14.10 2.42 12.95
CA GLY A 681 14.88 1.38 12.27
C GLY A 681 14.46 1.04 10.85
N GLY A 682 14.95 -0.07 10.38
CA GLY A 682 14.71 -0.62 9.05
C GLY A 682 15.95 -1.39 8.58
N TYR A 683 15.82 -2.24 7.56
CA TYR A 683 16.95 -3.05 7.10
C TYR A 683 17.16 -3.00 5.57
N ASP A 684 16.26 -2.38 4.83
CA ASP A 684 16.36 -2.17 3.39
C ASP A 684 15.62 -0.89 2.94
N GLU A 685 15.67 -0.57 1.68
CA GLU A 685 15.08 0.64 1.10
C GLU A 685 13.55 0.70 1.19
N SER A 686 12.87 -0.42 1.44
CA SER A 686 11.42 -0.45 1.62
C SER A 686 11.00 -0.26 3.07
N THR A 687 11.92 -0.41 4.02
CA THR A 687 11.63 -0.37 5.45
C THR A 687 12.29 0.79 6.17
N VAL A 688 13.37 1.34 5.64
CA VAL A 688 14.04 2.52 6.19
C VAL A 688 13.20 3.77 5.95
N GLY A 689 13.09 4.66 6.93
CA GLY A 689 12.29 5.89 6.81
C GLY A 689 12.06 6.56 8.15
N GLY A 690 10.86 7.08 8.32
CA GLY A 690 10.40 7.75 9.52
C GLY A 690 10.72 9.23 9.58
N THR A 691 9.82 9.96 10.23
CA THR A 691 9.94 11.40 10.46
C THR A 691 9.73 11.71 11.94
N LEU A 692 10.60 12.52 12.50
CA LEU A 692 10.43 13.16 13.80
C LEU A 692 10.57 14.66 13.64
N MET A 693 9.53 15.40 13.99
CA MET A 693 9.56 16.85 14.06
C MET A 693 9.32 17.30 15.51
N VAL A 694 10.25 18.03 16.09
CA VAL A 694 10.14 18.65 17.41
C VAL A 694 10.49 20.12 17.27
N SER A 695 9.50 20.99 17.30
CA SER A 695 9.72 22.41 17.03
C SER A 695 8.99 23.33 17.98
N ASN A 696 9.54 24.53 18.19
CA ASN A 696 8.95 25.61 19.00
C ASN A 696 8.47 25.16 20.39
N SER A 697 9.12 24.17 20.99
CA SER A 697 8.67 23.51 22.24
C SER A 697 9.63 23.75 23.40
N THR A 698 9.11 23.66 24.62
CA THR A 698 9.90 23.86 25.84
C THR A 698 9.98 22.57 26.65
N PHE A 699 11.16 22.29 27.18
CA PHE A 699 11.45 21.13 28.01
C PHE A 699 12.10 21.61 29.29
N SER A 700 11.39 21.48 30.42
CA SER A 700 11.84 22.02 31.71
C SER A 700 11.81 20.94 32.78
N ASN A 701 12.87 20.83 33.57
CA ASN A 701 12.96 19.94 34.73
C ASN A 701 12.74 18.44 34.37
N CYS A 702 13.04 18.04 33.14
CA CYS A 702 12.77 16.71 32.64
C CYS A 702 14.01 15.79 32.76
N GLY A 703 13.81 14.45 32.84
CA GLY A 703 14.87 13.44 32.82
C GLY A 703 15.54 13.19 34.16
N ALA A 704 15.00 13.64 35.30
CA ALA A 704 15.63 13.51 36.60
C ALA A 704 15.84 12.04 37.06
N LYS A 705 15.06 11.10 36.52
CA LYS A 705 15.16 9.66 36.82
C LYS A 705 15.60 8.83 35.61
N GLU A 706 16.08 9.48 34.56
CA GLU A 706 16.45 8.76 33.35
C GLU A 706 17.78 8.05 33.48
N ASP A 707 17.79 6.73 33.37
CA ASP A 707 18.96 5.88 33.60
C ASP A 707 20.04 6.05 32.53
N ASN A 708 19.68 6.19 31.27
CA ASN A 708 20.64 6.38 30.17
C ASN A 708 21.09 7.85 30.04
N GLY A 709 20.36 8.77 30.65
CA GLY A 709 20.64 10.20 30.65
C GLY A 709 20.33 10.87 29.31
N ILE A 710 19.35 10.39 28.55
CA ILE A 710 18.92 10.94 27.25
C ILE A 710 17.47 11.37 27.32
N LEU A 711 17.15 12.61 26.97
CA LEU A 711 15.80 13.12 27.05
C LEU A 711 14.96 12.77 25.81
N LEU A 712 15.49 13.07 24.62
CA LEU A 712 14.92 12.69 23.34
C LEU A 712 15.82 11.60 22.73
N ASN A 713 15.46 10.34 22.95
CA ASN A 713 16.22 9.19 22.48
C ASN A 713 15.64 8.66 21.18
N THR A 714 16.40 8.77 20.07
CA THR A 714 15.93 8.34 18.77
C THR A 714 16.87 7.36 18.13
N TYR A 715 16.32 6.33 17.50
CA TYR A 715 17.08 5.30 16.81
C TYR A 715 16.52 4.99 15.44
N GLY A 716 17.33 5.25 14.41
CA GLY A 716 17.02 4.85 13.03
C GLY A 716 15.92 5.64 12.33
N ILE A 717 15.61 6.84 12.80
CA ILE A 717 14.70 7.76 12.14
C ILE A 717 15.50 8.56 11.11
N ILE A 718 15.05 8.54 9.86
CA ILE A 718 15.82 9.12 8.76
C ILE A 718 15.67 10.64 8.69
N ASN A 719 14.45 11.15 8.84
CA ASN A 719 14.17 12.58 8.75
C ASN A 719 13.89 13.14 10.14
N VAL A 720 14.78 13.97 10.65
CA VAL A 720 14.65 14.55 11.98
C VAL A 720 14.80 16.07 11.92
N ASP A 721 13.81 16.76 12.44
CA ASP A 721 13.89 18.19 12.69
C ASP A 721 13.69 18.48 14.19
N ILE A 722 14.75 18.97 14.85
CA ILE A 722 14.70 19.45 16.24
C ILE A 722 15.15 20.89 16.23
N SER A 723 14.23 21.83 16.06
CA SER A 723 14.55 23.24 15.88
C SER A 723 13.70 24.18 16.71
N LYS A 724 14.29 25.32 17.10
CA LYS A 724 13.61 26.40 17.85
C LYS A 724 13.02 25.95 19.19
N ASN A 725 13.67 24.98 19.86
CA ASN A 725 13.24 24.48 21.15
C ASN A 725 14.05 25.11 22.30
N THR A 726 13.45 25.15 23.48
CA THR A 726 14.13 25.59 24.72
C THR A 726 14.24 24.42 25.70
N PHE A 727 15.45 24.06 26.09
CA PHE A 727 15.75 23.05 27.09
C PHE A 727 16.34 23.72 28.34
N THR A 728 15.63 23.62 29.47
CA THR A 728 16.03 24.32 30.69
C THR A 728 15.99 23.42 31.92
N ASN A 729 17.07 23.37 32.68
CA ASN A 729 17.20 22.63 33.94
C ASN A 729 16.88 21.13 33.80
N ASN A 730 17.30 20.50 32.71
CA ASN A 730 17.12 19.07 32.51
C ASN A 730 18.40 18.34 32.95
N PRO A 731 18.39 17.56 34.03
CA PRO A 731 19.60 16.89 34.58
C PRO A 731 19.96 15.64 33.78
N VAL A 732 20.14 15.76 32.49
CA VAL A 732 20.47 14.70 31.55
C VAL A 732 21.85 14.94 30.91
N LYS A 733 22.47 13.90 30.41
CA LYS A 733 23.72 14.00 29.63
C LYS A 733 23.47 14.56 28.23
N LEU A 734 22.36 14.13 27.62
CA LEU A 734 21.95 14.51 26.29
C LEU A 734 20.49 14.99 26.29
N VAL A 735 20.24 16.18 25.77
CA VAL A 735 18.85 16.62 25.51
C VAL A 735 18.28 15.89 24.30
N ALA A 736 19.13 15.50 23.34
CA ALA A 736 18.73 14.66 22.21
C ALA A 736 19.91 13.81 21.73
N LEU A 737 19.63 12.55 21.41
CA LEU A 737 20.49 11.65 20.65
C LEU A 737 19.79 11.27 19.34
N LEU A 738 20.35 11.72 18.21
CA LEU A 738 19.83 11.44 16.86
C LEU A 738 20.69 10.34 16.24
N TRP A 739 20.39 9.08 16.56
CA TRP A 739 21.17 7.96 16.04
C TRP A 739 20.59 7.44 14.73
N GLY A 740 21.38 7.60 13.66
CA GLY A 740 21.02 7.16 12.31
C GLY A 740 20.18 8.17 11.52
N ALA A 741 20.00 9.40 12.03
CA ALA A 741 19.34 10.45 11.27
C ALA A 741 20.20 10.86 10.06
N LYS A 742 19.66 10.68 8.86
CA LYS A 742 20.33 11.03 7.60
C LYS A 742 20.07 12.49 7.23
N ASN A 743 18.80 12.88 7.24
CA ASN A 743 18.37 14.25 7.02
C ASN A 743 18.03 14.83 8.38
N ASN A 744 18.92 15.66 8.94
CA ASN A 744 18.68 16.24 10.26
C ASN A 744 18.87 17.77 10.22
N THR A 745 17.91 18.43 10.84
CA THR A 745 17.96 19.85 11.18
C THR A 745 17.87 19.98 12.70
N HIS A 746 18.76 20.77 13.30
CA HIS A 746 18.81 20.98 14.75
C HIS A 746 19.26 22.39 15.09
N SER A 747 18.67 23.39 14.42
CA SER A 747 18.98 24.80 14.54
C SER A 747 18.16 25.52 15.58
N ASP A 748 18.67 26.66 16.04
CA ASP A 748 17.96 27.64 16.87
C ASP A 748 17.42 27.07 18.19
N ASN A 749 18.01 26.01 18.72
CA ASN A 749 17.68 25.46 20.02
C ASN A 749 18.43 26.20 21.12
N GLU A 750 17.71 26.58 22.17
CA GLU A 750 18.29 27.17 23.37
C GLU A 750 18.46 26.11 24.46
N ILE A 751 19.71 25.85 24.88
CA ILE A 751 20.01 24.83 25.90
C ILE A 751 20.66 25.53 27.11
N ARG A 752 19.96 25.49 28.26
CA ARG A 752 20.40 26.12 29.51
C ARG A 752 20.37 25.10 30.64
N ASN A 753 21.48 24.92 31.34
CA ASN A 753 21.60 23.99 32.47
C ASN A 753 21.00 22.61 32.14
N SER A 754 21.33 22.12 30.95
CA SER A 754 20.87 20.85 30.39
C SER A 754 22.00 20.17 29.61
N GLY A 755 21.83 18.91 29.24
CA GLY A 755 22.80 18.19 28.41
C GLY A 755 22.93 18.75 26.98
N LYS A 756 23.69 18.10 26.14
CA LYS A 756 23.93 18.50 24.73
C LYS A 756 23.07 17.70 23.76
N LEU A 757 22.88 18.23 22.56
CA LEU A 757 22.34 17.50 21.41
C LEU A 757 23.51 16.80 20.66
N VAL A 758 23.33 15.53 20.31
CA VAL A 758 24.33 14.73 19.59
C VAL A 758 23.69 14.02 18.40
N VAL A 759 24.34 14.08 17.25
CA VAL A 759 24.00 13.32 16.07
C VAL A 759 25.05 12.21 15.92
N GLU A 760 24.60 10.95 15.87
CA GLU A 760 25.48 9.80 15.65
C GLU A 760 25.09 9.08 14.35
N GLU A 761 26.09 8.86 13.50
CA GLU A 761 25.90 8.09 12.27
C GLU A 761 25.65 6.61 12.58
N ASN A 762 24.62 6.06 11.95
CA ASN A 762 24.46 4.62 11.85
C ASN A 762 24.93 4.16 10.47
N LEU A 763 26.11 3.56 10.40
CA LEU A 763 26.68 3.08 9.15
C LEU A 763 25.74 2.12 8.40
N LYS A 764 25.06 1.23 9.11
CA LYS A 764 24.13 0.27 8.51
C LYS A 764 22.98 0.98 7.81
N LEU A 765 22.33 1.94 8.46
CA LEU A 765 21.28 2.75 7.84
C LEU A 765 21.80 3.64 6.72
N LYS A 766 22.98 4.26 6.91
CA LYS A 766 23.63 5.08 5.87
C LYS A 766 23.90 4.28 4.59
N LEU A 767 24.13 2.98 4.72
CA LEU A 767 24.47 2.10 3.60
C LEU A 767 23.24 1.59 2.82
N MET A 768 22.05 1.71 3.39
CA MET A 768 20.80 1.29 2.73
C MET A 768 20.24 2.32 1.75
N TYR A 769 20.63 3.59 1.90
CA TYR A 769 20.14 4.71 1.07
C TYR A 769 21.11 5.12 0.00
#